data_53e1a88cfcf15f2c8014bb7fc03508b9
#
_entry.id   53e1a88cfcf15f2c8014bb7fc03508b9
#
_cell.length_a   1.000
_cell.length_b   1.000
_cell.length_c   1.000
_cell.angle_alpha   90.00
_cell.angle_beta   90.00
_cell.angle_gamma   90.00
#
_symmetry.space_group_name_H-M   'P 1'
#
loop_
_entity.id
_entity.type
_entity.pdbx_description
1 polymer ?
#
loop_
_entity_poly.entity_id
_entity_poly.type
_entity_poly.pdbx_seq_one_letter_code
_entity_poly.pdbx_strand_id
1 'polypeptide(L)'
;LIGLVISPVLIGYAPLGGDPELMYLPIKAEFARSISLGRLPFWSDHFGLGVPLVAESHVAAFYPFNWFIYRVLSVSLAYRLTMWLHTLALFLATFAYARVLGLNRPGGILAAITFTLCGFQAVHIVHEPFYHLIVYLPICLLLTHLYAQNGRFVWLAGLALTWALQVTLGHFQIQMWTAGLVILTGGWKVLTLPTTSMARKLGRLLGLAIALCWGIAIVWLQLSLTRELTGVSGFVRPPQFLSNFLFPPSHWAQFALPELFLGRPLGNGDLYWRHQGTTSGEACAYVGVAPFILAFIGWLGKRGDRALTPWKWIVPVSLALATMPGWWPDGFHLILQIPGLGWFRAPARYTLLTSFGLALLAGRGLDQSILAIRYRIGLGLSILIGITATVWSIQIAQDADFQAGLGVDTLRVRFALAALAWFSAIAAIMAWRHKHVGAWAPVLVTMIELLALYFNGPVWWRWQVQLPEASPVLARLSGLPDAGLIAGRLLNIPVMASTTTSYPNFGITPPPPNYLLEASISPPARNTDAERRWQRRFGVTHGVWCSRDEVGNLNTIDEIDDPALDEVMSSVPNLAASGLGPWKLVRYVDAFPSVRVVSNVREAANWGRLYSELSHSDSREDAWFLVEDNPPTLPPPVATIGHVKSWDGRTAVVEHNGSCILVMRRTYYPGWKARIDDGAPRPVRKVDGGLQGVCLSGASISRVTVTYEPTDLRRGVTISLVALTIALAVLVLAGLRAWQCKSL
;
A
#
# COMPACT_ATOMS: atom_id res chain seq x y z
N LEU A 1 5.89 -21.47 -16.86
CA LEU A 1 4.42 -21.51 -16.76
C LEU A 1 3.87 -20.33 -15.93
N ILE A 2 4.37 -20.09 -14.71
CA ILE A 2 3.95 -18.91 -13.91
C ILE A 2 4.23 -17.60 -14.64
N GLY A 3 5.35 -17.50 -15.35
CA GLY A 3 5.65 -16.36 -16.22
C GLY A 3 4.64 -16.18 -17.36
N LEU A 4 4.08 -17.27 -17.90
CA LEU A 4 3.02 -17.22 -18.91
C LEU A 4 1.70 -16.70 -18.35
N VAL A 5 1.37 -17.03 -17.10
CA VAL A 5 0.14 -16.57 -16.43
C VAL A 5 0.10 -15.06 -16.27
N ILE A 6 1.26 -14.46 -16.03
CA ILE A 6 1.41 -13.03 -15.83
C ILE A 6 1.87 -12.36 -17.13
N SER A 7 1.98 -13.12 -18.24
CA SER A 7 2.37 -12.58 -19.55
C SER A 7 1.53 -11.39 -20.04
N PRO A 8 0.22 -11.25 -19.72
CA PRO A 8 -0.52 -10.02 -20.05
C PRO A 8 0.17 -8.76 -19.59
N VAL A 9 0.86 -8.80 -18.44
CA VAL A 9 1.68 -7.69 -17.94
C VAL A 9 2.77 -7.28 -18.94
N LEU A 10 3.39 -8.25 -19.59
CA LEU A 10 4.47 -7.97 -20.56
C LEU A 10 3.96 -7.35 -21.87
N ILE A 11 2.73 -7.65 -22.26
CA ILE A 11 2.11 -7.13 -23.49
C ILE A 11 1.27 -5.86 -23.29
N GLY A 12 1.41 -5.19 -22.16
CA GLY A 12 0.84 -3.87 -21.93
C GLY A 12 -0.26 -3.79 -20.89
N TYR A 13 -0.81 -4.92 -20.45
CA TYR A 13 -1.88 -4.93 -19.45
C TYR A 13 -1.33 -4.79 -18.03
N ALA A 14 -2.08 -4.11 -17.17
CA ALA A 14 -1.78 -3.98 -15.75
C ALA A 14 -3.06 -4.17 -14.93
N PRO A 15 -2.96 -4.67 -13.69
CA PRO A 15 -4.08 -4.64 -12.77
C PRO A 15 -4.31 -3.19 -12.37
N LEU A 16 -5.35 -2.58 -12.93
CA LEU A 16 -5.76 -1.20 -12.67
C LEU A 16 -7.06 -1.19 -11.88
N GLY A 17 -7.44 -0.02 -11.42
CA GLY A 17 -8.65 0.22 -10.65
C GLY A 17 -8.39 0.50 -9.18
N GLY A 18 -8.79 1.68 -8.69
CA GLY A 18 -8.56 2.13 -7.33
C GLY A 18 -7.12 2.61 -7.08
N ASP A 19 -6.47 2.08 -6.06
CA ASP A 19 -5.14 2.53 -5.59
C ASP A 19 -4.04 2.61 -6.66
N PRO A 20 -3.93 1.69 -7.65
CA PRO A 20 -2.93 1.81 -8.70
C PRO A 20 -3.00 3.12 -9.48
N GLU A 21 -4.18 3.53 -9.90
CA GLU A 21 -4.38 4.75 -10.70
C GLU A 21 -4.36 6.00 -9.85
N LEU A 22 -4.92 5.90 -8.64
CA LEU A 22 -5.14 7.04 -7.77
C LEU A 22 -3.90 7.41 -6.96
N MET A 23 -3.05 6.44 -6.65
CA MET A 23 -1.91 6.63 -5.76
C MET A 23 -0.59 6.10 -6.34
N TYR A 24 -0.51 4.79 -6.69
CA TYR A 24 0.80 4.17 -6.95
C TYR A 24 1.46 4.69 -8.24
N LEU A 25 0.73 4.78 -9.34
CA LEU A 25 1.28 5.29 -10.60
C LEU A 25 1.72 6.75 -10.50
N PRO A 26 0.92 7.69 -9.93
CA PRO A 26 1.36 9.07 -9.73
C PRO A 26 2.66 9.19 -8.91
N ILE A 27 2.76 8.50 -7.76
CA ILE A 27 3.97 8.58 -6.92
C ILE A 27 5.18 7.95 -7.60
N LYS A 28 5.01 6.86 -8.37
CA LYS A 28 6.09 6.24 -9.16
C LYS A 28 6.53 7.12 -10.33
N ALA A 29 5.59 7.81 -10.98
CA ALA A 29 5.91 8.77 -12.04
C ALA A 29 6.76 9.92 -11.51
N GLU A 30 6.40 10.50 -10.36
CA GLU A 30 7.18 11.56 -9.73
C GLU A 30 8.54 11.06 -9.23
N PHE A 31 8.60 9.85 -8.70
CA PHE A 31 9.87 9.22 -8.34
C PHE A 31 10.76 9.06 -9.57
N ALA A 32 10.25 8.49 -10.66
CA ALA A 32 10.98 8.30 -11.94
C ALA A 32 11.50 9.64 -12.50
N ARG A 33 10.64 10.66 -12.51
CA ARG A 33 11.02 12.02 -12.93
C ARG A 33 12.16 12.59 -12.08
N SER A 34 12.08 12.42 -10.76
CA SER A 34 13.08 12.97 -9.85
C SER A 34 14.43 12.28 -9.99
N ILE A 35 14.46 10.93 -10.08
CA ILE A 35 15.72 10.20 -10.25
C ILE A 35 16.34 10.39 -11.63
N SER A 36 15.55 10.65 -12.69
CA SER A 36 16.08 11.01 -14.00
C SER A 36 16.82 12.35 -13.97
N LEU A 37 16.40 13.26 -13.09
CA LEU A 37 17.08 14.53 -12.82
C LEU A 37 18.25 14.40 -11.82
N GLY A 38 18.62 13.18 -11.42
CA GLY A 38 19.73 12.90 -10.51
C GLY A 38 19.44 13.25 -9.04
N ARG A 39 18.18 13.41 -8.62
CA ARG A 39 17.81 13.78 -7.27
C ARG A 39 16.75 12.87 -6.68
N LEU A 40 16.73 12.73 -5.35
CA LEU A 40 15.63 12.10 -4.61
C LEU A 40 14.50 13.12 -4.40
N PRO A 41 13.22 12.69 -4.50
CA PRO A 41 12.09 13.57 -4.26
C PRO A 41 11.84 13.74 -2.75
N PHE A 42 12.81 14.32 -2.01
CA PHE A 42 12.58 14.64 -0.60
C PHE A 42 11.36 15.53 -0.42
N TRP A 43 11.15 16.44 -1.37
CA TRP A 43 9.92 17.23 -1.49
C TRP A 43 9.42 17.18 -2.93
N SER A 44 8.11 17.07 -3.11
CA SER A 44 7.45 17.22 -4.39
C SER A 44 6.34 18.25 -4.31
N ASP A 45 6.36 19.24 -5.21
CA ASP A 45 5.30 20.24 -5.38
C ASP A 45 4.17 19.76 -6.32
N HIS A 46 4.25 18.51 -6.82
CA HIS A 46 3.30 17.97 -7.80
C HIS A 46 2.09 17.29 -7.20
N PHE A 47 2.03 17.15 -5.88
CA PHE A 47 0.90 16.58 -5.15
C PHE A 47 0.27 17.63 -4.24
N GLY A 48 -0.95 18.05 -4.59
CA GLY A 48 -1.66 19.06 -3.83
C GLY A 48 -0.83 20.34 -3.66
N LEU A 49 -0.61 20.72 -2.41
CA LEU A 49 0.21 21.88 -2.05
C LEU A 49 1.68 21.55 -1.76
N GLY A 50 2.12 20.35 -2.12
CA GLY A 50 3.44 19.83 -1.86
C GLY A 50 3.53 18.86 -0.70
N VAL A 51 4.38 17.84 -0.85
CA VAL A 51 4.51 16.72 0.10
C VAL A 51 5.96 16.28 0.27
N PRO A 52 6.36 15.79 1.48
CA PRO A 52 7.65 15.14 1.69
C PRO A 52 7.61 13.71 1.12
N LEU A 53 7.71 13.56 -0.21
CA LEU A 53 7.38 12.34 -0.92
C LEU A 53 8.22 11.12 -0.49
N VAL A 54 9.51 11.30 -0.18
CA VAL A 54 10.38 10.20 0.31
C VAL A 54 9.94 9.69 1.68
N ALA A 55 9.31 10.54 2.50
CA ALA A 55 8.78 10.12 3.80
C ALA A 55 7.56 9.20 3.67
N GLU A 56 6.83 9.28 2.54
CA GLU A 56 5.77 8.33 2.21
C GLU A 56 6.38 6.99 1.77
N SER A 57 6.27 6.00 2.62
CA SER A 57 6.96 4.71 2.46
C SER A 57 6.52 3.92 1.22
N HIS A 58 5.27 4.11 0.73
CA HIS A 58 4.76 3.43 -0.47
C HIS A 58 5.46 3.87 -1.78
N VAL A 59 6.15 5.01 -1.78
CA VAL A 59 7.04 5.40 -2.88
C VAL A 59 8.13 4.35 -3.11
N ALA A 60 8.55 3.67 -2.03
CA ALA A 60 9.66 2.74 -2.01
C ALA A 60 10.96 3.40 -2.56
N ALA A 61 11.22 4.64 -2.11
CA ALA A 61 12.31 5.48 -2.62
C ALA A 61 13.70 4.90 -2.33
N PHE A 62 13.85 4.09 -1.28
CA PHE A 62 15.10 3.43 -0.93
C PHE A 62 15.15 1.96 -1.35
N TYR A 63 14.18 1.49 -2.12
CA TYR A 63 14.20 0.14 -2.67
C TYR A 63 15.11 0.10 -3.91
N PRO A 64 16.27 -0.62 -3.88
CA PRO A 64 17.30 -0.49 -4.91
C PRO A 64 16.85 -0.82 -6.33
N PHE A 65 15.95 -1.80 -6.48
CA PHE A 65 15.44 -2.20 -7.79
C PHE A 65 14.65 -1.07 -8.48
N ASN A 66 13.94 -0.22 -7.71
CA ASN A 66 13.23 0.92 -8.26
C ASN A 66 14.19 1.93 -8.90
N TRP A 67 15.36 2.15 -8.32
CA TRP A 67 16.35 3.08 -8.86
C TRP A 67 16.79 2.71 -10.27
N PHE A 68 17.03 1.42 -10.49
CA PHE A 68 17.44 0.95 -11.81
C PHE A 68 16.27 0.92 -12.79
N ILE A 69 15.17 0.28 -12.41
CA ILE A 69 14.04 0.01 -13.31
C ILE A 69 13.35 1.31 -13.75
N TYR A 70 13.01 2.20 -12.81
CA TYR A 70 12.33 3.48 -13.13
C TYR A 70 13.25 4.54 -13.73
N ARG A 71 14.57 4.35 -13.71
CA ARG A 71 15.51 5.23 -14.41
C ARG A 71 15.66 4.87 -15.89
N VAL A 72 15.55 3.59 -16.23
CA VAL A 72 15.88 3.05 -17.56
C VAL A 72 14.63 2.80 -18.39
N LEU A 73 13.52 2.43 -17.76
CA LEU A 73 12.27 2.08 -18.42
C LEU A 73 11.21 3.17 -18.23
N SER A 74 10.23 3.21 -19.14
CA SER A 74 9.04 4.02 -18.94
C SER A 74 8.29 3.58 -17.67
N VAL A 75 7.54 4.48 -17.06
CA VAL A 75 6.78 4.21 -15.82
C VAL A 75 5.85 3.03 -16.00
N SER A 76 5.14 2.98 -17.14
CA SER A 76 4.23 1.89 -17.48
C SER A 76 4.95 0.54 -17.54
N LEU A 77 6.05 0.46 -18.28
CA LEU A 77 6.81 -0.79 -18.40
C LEU A 77 7.48 -1.18 -17.08
N ALA A 78 8.06 -0.21 -16.36
CA ALA A 78 8.69 -0.43 -15.05
C ALA A 78 7.68 -1.00 -14.04
N TYR A 79 6.48 -0.41 -13.95
CA TYR A 79 5.41 -0.85 -13.07
C TYR A 79 5.00 -2.30 -13.38
N ARG A 80 4.76 -2.62 -14.64
CA ARG A 80 4.37 -3.96 -15.08
C ARG A 80 5.47 -5.00 -14.87
N LEU A 81 6.71 -4.65 -15.22
CA LEU A 81 7.85 -5.56 -15.10
C LEU A 81 8.16 -5.89 -13.64
N THR A 82 8.05 -4.92 -12.73
CA THR A 82 8.26 -5.18 -11.29
C THR A 82 7.24 -6.15 -10.73
N MET A 83 5.96 -6.06 -11.12
CA MET A 83 4.94 -7.03 -10.72
C MET A 83 5.28 -8.45 -11.19
N TRP A 84 5.68 -8.58 -12.46
CA TRP A 84 6.05 -9.87 -13.03
C TRP A 84 7.26 -10.48 -12.32
N LEU A 85 8.33 -9.69 -12.10
CA LEU A 85 9.54 -10.14 -11.44
C LEU A 85 9.28 -10.56 -9.99
N HIS A 86 8.48 -9.81 -9.24
CA HIS A 86 8.16 -10.14 -7.85
C HIS A 86 7.28 -11.39 -7.76
N THR A 87 6.36 -11.63 -8.70
CA THR A 87 5.58 -12.87 -8.71
C THR A 87 6.47 -14.08 -8.97
N LEU A 88 7.38 -13.99 -9.93
CA LEU A 88 8.35 -15.07 -10.19
C LEU A 88 9.26 -15.30 -8.98
N ALA A 89 9.75 -14.23 -8.37
CA ALA A 89 10.58 -14.30 -7.18
C ALA A 89 9.83 -14.91 -5.98
N LEU A 90 8.52 -14.61 -5.81
CA LEU A 90 7.69 -15.21 -4.77
C LEU A 90 7.58 -16.74 -4.92
N PHE A 91 7.36 -17.20 -6.15
CA PHE A 91 7.35 -18.65 -6.46
C PHE A 91 8.69 -19.30 -6.09
N LEU A 92 9.81 -18.73 -6.57
CA LEU A 92 11.14 -19.29 -6.32
C LEU A 92 11.50 -19.28 -4.84
N ALA A 93 11.19 -18.19 -4.14
CA ALA A 93 11.45 -18.05 -2.70
C ALA A 93 10.63 -19.05 -1.88
N THR A 94 9.33 -19.22 -2.21
CA THR A 94 8.46 -20.19 -1.53
C THR A 94 8.94 -21.62 -1.79
N PHE A 95 9.30 -21.94 -3.04
CA PHE A 95 9.88 -23.24 -3.38
C PHE A 95 11.17 -23.51 -2.60
N ALA A 96 12.10 -22.55 -2.57
CA ALA A 96 13.36 -22.69 -1.83
C ALA A 96 13.13 -22.91 -0.32
N TYR A 97 12.20 -22.14 0.28
CA TYR A 97 11.85 -22.33 1.69
C TYR A 97 11.21 -23.71 1.95
N ALA A 98 10.26 -24.12 1.11
CA ALA A 98 9.65 -25.45 1.19
C ALA A 98 10.71 -26.58 1.09
N ARG A 99 11.71 -26.44 0.22
CA ARG A 99 12.82 -27.40 0.08
C ARG A 99 13.69 -27.49 1.35
N VAL A 100 13.96 -26.35 1.99
CA VAL A 100 14.72 -26.31 3.25
C VAL A 100 13.94 -26.90 4.43
N LEU A 101 12.60 -26.79 4.39
CA LEU A 101 11.72 -27.50 5.33
C LEU A 101 11.68 -29.02 5.12
N GLY A 102 12.32 -29.54 4.05
CA GLY A 102 12.41 -30.97 3.74
C GLY A 102 11.30 -31.50 2.87
N LEU A 103 10.55 -30.63 2.17
CA LEU A 103 9.59 -31.07 1.17
C LEU A 103 10.31 -31.57 -0.09
N ASN A 104 9.77 -32.62 -0.74
CA ASN A 104 10.24 -33.14 -2.03
C ASN A 104 9.96 -32.11 -3.16
N ARG A 105 10.49 -32.36 -4.36
CA ARG A 105 10.26 -31.46 -5.50
C ARG A 105 8.77 -31.24 -5.81
N PRO A 106 7.91 -32.28 -5.97
CA PRO A 106 6.49 -32.08 -6.23
C PRO A 106 5.78 -31.31 -5.09
N GLY A 107 6.03 -31.68 -3.83
CA GLY A 107 5.44 -30.99 -2.68
C GLY A 107 5.91 -29.54 -2.56
N GLY A 108 7.18 -29.24 -2.83
CA GLY A 108 7.72 -27.89 -2.84
C GLY A 108 7.13 -27.04 -3.97
N ILE A 109 6.93 -27.61 -5.16
CA ILE A 109 6.29 -26.92 -6.30
C ILE A 109 4.80 -26.69 -6.04
N LEU A 110 4.10 -27.67 -5.46
CA LEU A 110 2.71 -27.49 -5.04
C LEU A 110 2.58 -26.32 -4.07
N ALA A 111 3.42 -26.29 -3.02
CA ALA A 111 3.41 -25.18 -2.05
C ALA A 111 3.67 -23.83 -2.71
N ALA A 112 4.63 -23.76 -3.63
CA ALA A 112 4.98 -22.55 -4.35
C ALA A 112 3.86 -22.07 -5.28
N ILE A 113 3.25 -22.95 -6.08
CA ILE A 113 2.09 -22.63 -6.93
C ILE A 113 0.92 -22.14 -6.07
N THR A 114 0.60 -22.92 -5.03
CA THR A 114 -0.52 -22.59 -4.12
C THR A 114 -0.37 -21.21 -3.52
N PHE A 115 0.78 -20.86 -2.95
CA PHE A 115 0.96 -19.57 -2.31
C PHE A 115 1.06 -18.42 -3.32
N THR A 116 1.71 -18.62 -4.45
CA THR A 116 1.88 -17.57 -5.47
C THR A 116 0.59 -17.23 -6.19
N LEU A 117 -0.29 -18.22 -6.39
CA LEU A 117 -1.53 -18.07 -7.15
C LEU A 117 -2.79 -18.14 -6.28
N CYS A 118 -2.68 -18.13 -4.94
CA CYS A 118 -3.85 -18.14 -4.05
C CYS A 118 -4.72 -16.90 -4.22
N GLY A 119 -5.96 -17.00 -3.76
CA GLY A 119 -6.91 -15.90 -3.84
C GLY A 119 -6.43 -14.63 -3.15
N PHE A 120 -5.69 -14.75 -2.02
CA PHE A 120 -5.07 -13.59 -1.37
C PHE A 120 -4.15 -12.82 -2.33
N GLN A 121 -3.25 -13.50 -3.05
CA GLN A 121 -2.36 -12.86 -4.01
C GLN A 121 -3.14 -12.28 -5.19
N ALA A 122 -4.17 -13.00 -5.65
CA ALA A 122 -5.00 -12.57 -6.76
C ALA A 122 -5.70 -11.23 -6.51
N VAL A 123 -6.27 -11.04 -5.33
CA VAL A 123 -6.99 -9.78 -5.01
C VAL A 123 -6.04 -8.65 -4.63
N HIS A 124 -4.88 -8.95 -4.04
CA HIS A 124 -3.92 -7.93 -3.58
C HIS A 124 -2.90 -7.50 -4.64
N ILE A 125 -2.92 -8.07 -5.84
CA ILE A 125 -2.03 -7.66 -6.94
C ILE A 125 -2.18 -6.17 -7.31
N VAL A 126 -3.34 -5.58 -7.03
CA VAL A 126 -3.60 -4.14 -7.21
C VAL A 126 -2.91 -3.26 -6.18
N HIS A 127 -2.46 -3.83 -5.05
CA HIS A 127 -1.74 -3.10 -4.01
C HIS A 127 -0.22 -3.27 -4.21
N GLU A 128 0.35 -2.58 -5.19
CA GLU A 128 1.72 -2.79 -5.69
C GLU A 128 2.78 -2.92 -4.59
N PRO A 129 2.98 -1.98 -3.66
CA PRO A 129 4.02 -2.12 -2.65
C PRO A 129 3.75 -3.29 -1.69
N PHE A 130 2.49 -3.49 -1.33
CA PHE A 130 2.05 -4.60 -0.48
C PHE A 130 2.33 -5.95 -1.15
N TYR A 131 2.02 -6.10 -2.43
CA TYR A 131 2.25 -7.31 -3.21
C TYR A 131 3.75 -7.63 -3.34
N HIS A 132 4.57 -6.62 -3.62
CA HIS A 132 6.02 -6.79 -3.80
C HIS A 132 6.73 -7.23 -2.51
N LEU A 133 6.34 -6.72 -1.35
CA LEU A 133 7.02 -7.03 -0.09
C LEU A 133 6.76 -8.47 0.41
N ILE A 134 5.71 -9.15 -0.07
CA ILE A 134 5.39 -10.53 0.33
C ILE A 134 6.49 -11.51 -0.10
N VAL A 135 7.22 -11.21 -1.18
CA VAL A 135 8.35 -12.01 -1.66
C VAL A 135 9.40 -12.24 -0.56
N TYR A 136 9.63 -11.24 0.27
CA TYR A 136 10.67 -11.27 1.30
C TYR A 136 10.30 -12.15 2.50
N LEU A 137 9.01 -12.44 2.71
CA LEU A 137 8.56 -13.32 3.79
C LEU A 137 9.19 -14.72 3.70
N PRO A 138 9.03 -15.50 2.61
CA PRO A 138 9.67 -16.82 2.51
C PRO A 138 11.21 -16.74 2.48
N ILE A 139 11.82 -15.67 1.96
CA ILE A 139 13.28 -15.51 1.98
C ILE A 139 13.79 -15.28 3.41
N CYS A 140 13.15 -14.40 4.19
CA CYS A 140 13.50 -14.20 5.59
C CYS A 140 13.39 -15.49 6.40
N LEU A 141 12.33 -16.28 6.19
CA LEU A 141 12.13 -17.55 6.86
C LEU A 141 13.15 -18.62 6.43
N LEU A 142 13.54 -18.64 5.14
CA LEU A 142 14.61 -19.48 4.62
C LEU A 142 15.94 -19.19 5.36
N LEU A 143 16.34 -17.92 5.39
CA LEU A 143 17.59 -17.50 6.05
C LEU A 143 17.55 -17.75 7.56
N THR A 144 16.41 -17.53 8.20
CA THR A 144 16.13 -17.85 9.59
C THR A 144 16.35 -19.34 9.86
N HIS A 145 15.80 -20.21 9.02
CA HIS A 145 15.93 -21.65 9.17
C HIS A 145 17.38 -22.10 9.03
N LEU A 146 18.10 -21.59 8.01
CA LEU A 146 19.52 -21.89 7.78
C LEU A 146 20.38 -21.40 8.95
N TYR A 147 20.14 -20.20 9.47
CA TYR A 147 20.83 -19.70 10.65
C TYR A 147 20.54 -20.55 11.90
N ALA A 148 19.26 -20.79 12.17
CA ALA A 148 18.85 -21.60 13.31
C ALA A 148 19.49 -22.99 13.29
N GLN A 149 19.72 -23.58 12.11
CA GLN A 149 20.30 -24.89 11.94
C GLN A 149 21.83 -24.91 12.17
N ASN A 150 22.59 -23.98 11.61
CA ASN A 150 24.02 -24.03 11.56
C ASN A 150 24.78 -22.91 12.33
N GLY A 151 24.06 -21.82 12.70
CA GLY A 151 24.62 -20.72 13.47
C GLY A 151 25.58 -19.80 12.71
N ARG A 152 25.65 -19.89 11.36
CA ARG A 152 26.60 -19.10 10.57
C ARG A 152 26.13 -17.64 10.47
N PHE A 153 27.07 -16.73 10.79
CA PHE A 153 26.79 -15.28 10.84
C PHE A 153 26.36 -14.69 9.47
N VAL A 154 26.80 -15.29 8.35
CA VAL A 154 26.38 -14.89 7.00
C VAL A 154 24.87 -14.92 6.81
N TRP A 155 24.18 -15.89 7.44
CA TRP A 155 22.72 -15.97 7.36
C TRP A 155 22.02 -14.86 8.15
N LEU A 156 22.64 -14.36 9.24
CA LEU A 156 22.15 -13.19 9.96
C LEU A 156 22.27 -11.91 9.14
N ALA A 157 23.44 -11.70 8.51
CA ALA A 157 23.63 -10.55 7.62
C ALA A 157 22.65 -10.59 6.43
N GLY A 158 22.47 -11.78 5.83
CA GLY A 158 21.47 -12.00 4.79
C GLY A 158 20.03 -11.71 5.26
N LEU A 159 19.68 -12.17 6.46
CA LEU A 159 18.36 -11.90 7.07
C LEU A 159 18.16 -10.41 7.31
N ALA A 160 19.15 -9.73 7.89
CA ALA A 160 19.09 -8.28 8.15
C ALA A 160 18.89 -7.49 6.85
N LEU A 161 19.65 -7.80 5.79
CA LEU A 161 19.50 -7.18 4.47
C LEU A 161 18.15 -7.48 3.82
N THR A 162 17.73 -8.74 3.83
CA THR A 162 16.47 -9.16 3.21
C THR A 162 15.28 -8.49 3.88
N TRP A 163 15.28 -8.44 5.22
CA TRP A 163 14.21 -7.77 5.95
C TRP A 163 14.27 -6.26 5.79
N ALA A 164 15.45 -5.65 5.71
CA ALA A 164 15.62 -4.25 5.35
C ALA A 164 15.01 -3.94 3.97
N LEU A 165 15.27 -4.76 2.95
CA LEU A 165 14.66 -4.62 1.63
C LEU A 165 13.13 -4.69 1.70
N GLN A 166 12.57 -5.59 2.51
CA GLN A 166 11.14 -5.66 2.75
C GLN A 166 10.59 -4.35 3.34
N VAL A 167 11.31 -3.77 4.32
CA VAL A 167 10.90 -2.53 4.98
C VAL A 167 10.92 -1.33 4.03
N THR A 168 11.86 -1.27 3.08
CA THR A 168 11.92 -0.17 2.10
C THR A 168 10.76 -0.13 1.11
N LEU A 169 9.94 -1.19 1.04
CA LEU A 169 8.72 -1.23 0.23
C LEU A 169 7.49 -0.62 0.91
N GLY A 170 7.62 -0.15 2.15
CA GLY A 170 6.51 0.39 2.93
C GLY A 170 5.57 -0.69 3.47
N HIS A 171 4.36 -0.34 3.82
CA HIS A 171 3.30 -1.23 4.33
C HIS A 171 3.70 -2.10 5.53
N PHE A 172 4.04 -1.46 6.65
CA PHE A 172 4.68 -2.05 7.84
C PHE A 172 3.96 -3.24 8.51
N GLN A 173 2.71 -3.51 8.20
CA GLN A 173 1.94 -4.65 8.74
C GLN A 173 2.60 -6.00 8.43
N ILE A 174 2.99 -6.22 7.17
CA ILE A 174 3.60 -7.49 6.75
C ILE A 174 5.02 -7.64 7.29
N GLN A 175 5.79 -6.54 7.35
CA GLN A 175 7.13 -6.57 7.93
C GLN A 175 7.09 -6.95 9.41
N MET A 176 6.12 -6.44 10.17
CA MET A 176 5.92 -6.82 11.56
C MET A 176 5.58 -8.32 11.69
N TRP A 177 4.70 -8.84 10.84
CA TRP A 177 4.40 -10.27 10.83
C TRP A 177 5.62 -11.10 10.44
N THR A 178 6.40 -10.66 9.45
CA THR A 178 7.65 -11.33 9.08
C THR A 178 8.61 -11.39 10.26
N ALA A 179 8.80 -10.29 11.00
CA ALA A 179 9.64 -10.26 12.19
C ALA A 179 9.12 -11.23 13.27
N GLY A 180 7.81 -11.22 13.54
CA GLY A 180 7.17 -12.17 14.46
C GLY A 180 7.39 -13.63 14.06
N LEU A 181 7.23 -13.95 12.76
CA LEU A 181 7.45 -15.29 12.23
C LEU A 181 8.94 -15.71 12.27
N VAL A 182 9.87 -14.79 12.05
CA VAL A 182 11.31 -15.02 12.23
C VAL A 182 11.60 -15.48 13.65
N ILE A 183 11.07 -14.76 14.65
CA ILE A 183 11.26 -15.12 16.06
C ILE A 183 10.55 -16.45 16.40
N LEU A 184 9.29 -16.61 15.98
CA LEU A 184 8.47 -17.78 16.29
C LEU A 184 9.04 -19.07 15.63
N THR A 185 9.25 -19.07 14.30
CA THR A 185 9.68 -20.27 13.58
C THR A 185 11.17 -20.55 13.80
N GLY A 186 12.00 -19.51 13.87
CA GLY A 186 13.41 -19.60 14.19
C GLY A 186 13.64 -20.05 15.63
N GLY A 187 12.89 -19.47 16.58
CA GLY A 187 12.87 -19.87 17.98
C GLY A 187 12.47 -21.32 18.16
N TRP A 188 11.39 -21.74 17.53
CA TRP A 188 10.96 -23.15 17.53
C TRP A 188 12.07 -24.07 17.01
N LYS A 189 12.68 -23.72 15.87
CA LYS A 189 13.75 -24.52 15.27
C LYS A 189 14.95 -24.63 16.23
N VAL A 190 15.40 -23.50 16.80
CA VAL A 190 16.53 -23.46 17.75
C VAL A 190 16.27 -24.32 18.99
N LEU A 191 15.09 -24.15 19.60
CA LEU A 191 14.72 -24.86 20.83
C LEU A 191 14.61 -26.38 20.62
N THR A 192 14.19 -26.81 19.42
CA THR A 192 13.98 -28.22 19.08
C THR A 192 15.24 -28.92 18.55
N LEU A 193 16.41 -28.24 18.46
CA LEU A 193 17.69 -28.86 18.10
C LEU A 193 18.14 -29.81 19.20
N PRO A 194 18.35 -31.12 18.89
CA PRO A 194 18.57 -32.12 19.95
C PRO A 194 19.97 -32.06 20.60
N THR A 195 20.98 -31.66 19.86
CA THR A 195 22.41 -31.78 20.29
C THR A 195 23.05 -30.44 20.65
N THR A 196 22.30 -29.36 20.78
CA THR A 196 22.83 -28.02 20.99
C THR A 196 22.67 -27.62 22.46
N SER A 197 23.78 -27.16 23.09
CA SER A 197 23.80 -26.67 24.48
C SER A 197 22.86 -25.44 24.62
N MET A 198 22.34 -25.23 25.84
CA MET A 198 21.44 -24.11 26.14
C MET A 198 22.09 -22.76 25.83
N ALA A 199 23.37 -22.57 26.16
CA ALA A 199 24.10 -21.34 25.84
C ALA A 199 24.14 -21.05 24.32
N ARG A 200 24.36 -22.05 23.47
CA ARG A 200 24.31 -21.89 22.01
C ARG A 200 22.91 -21.62 21.51
N LYS A 201 21.88 -22.22 22.11
CA LYS A 201 20.48 -21.93 21.78
C LYS A 201 20.17 -20.47 22.09
N LEU A 202 20.50 -19.98 23.28
CA LEU A 202 20.31 -18.59 23.68
C LEU A 202 21.07 -17.62 22.75
N GLY A 203 22.34 -17.94 22.42
CA GLY A 203 23.12 -17.15 21.46
C GLY A 203 22.45 -17.06 20.06
N ARG A 204 21.83 -18.17 19.58
CA ARG A 204 21.10 -18.16 18.30
C ARG A 204 19.83 -17.35 18.38
N LEU A 205 19.06 -17.43 19.48
CA LEU A 205 17.86 -16.61 19.69
C LEU A 205 18.22 -15.12 19.71
N LEU A 206 19.26 -14.76 20.46
CA LEU A 206 19.78 -13.39 20.49
C LEU A 206 20.23 -12.92 19.11
N GLY A 207 20.88 -13.80 18.33
CA GLY A 207 21.29 -13.52 16.96
C GLY A 207 20.11 -13.15 16.06
N LEU A 208 18.95 -13.85 16.16
CA LEU A 208 17.76 -13.50 15.39
C LEU A 208 17.25 -12.10 15.75
N ALA A 209 17.21 -11.75 17.04
CA ALA A 209 16.81 -10.41 17.48
C ALA A 209 17.80 -9.35 16.96
N ILE A 210 19.11 -9.62 17.05
CA ILE A 210 20.16 -8.72 16.52
C ILE A 210 19.97 -8.52 15.00
N ALA A 211 19.67 -9.56 14.22
CA ALA A 211 19.47 -9.43 12.78
C ALA A 211 18.29 -8.51 12.44
N LEU A 212 17.20 -8.59 13.20
CA LEU A 212 16.05 -7.68 13.03
C LEU A 212 16.40 -6.24 13.41
N CYS A 213 17.09 -6.02 14.54
CA CYS A 213 17.57 -4.69 14.93
C CYS A 213 18.56 -4.13 13.91
N TRP A 214 19.43 -4.98 13.37
CA TRP A 214 20.36 -4.58 12.31
C TRP A 214 19.62 -4.18 11.02
N GLY A 215 18.59 -4.92 10.61
CA GLY A 215 17.73 -4.55 9.51
C GLY A 215 17.06 -3.19 9.71
N ILE A 216 16.56 -2.88 10.93
CA ILE A 216 16.07 -1.55 11.31
C ILE A 216 17.15 -0.47 11.11
N ALA A 217 18.37 -0.73 11.57
CA ALA A 217 19.48 0.21 11.42
C ALA A 217 19.81 0.47 9.94
N ILE A 218 19.76 -0.54 9.07
CA ILE A 218 20.00 -0.38 7.61
C ILE A 218 18.98 0.57 6.99
N VAL A 219 17.71 0.55 7.43
CA VAL A 219 16.63 1.37 6.87
C VAL A 219 16.25 2.55 7.76
N TRP A 220 17.12 2.92 8.70
CA TRP A 220 16.84 3.97 9.68
C TRP A 220 16.42 5.29 9.03
N LEU A 221 17.05 5.66 7.91
CA LEU A 221 16.71 6.86 7.17
C LEU A 221 15.23 6.87 6.76
N GLN A 222 14.73 5.79 6.14
CA GLN A 222 13.31 5.70 5.77
C GLN A 222 12.41 5.78 7.00
N LEU A 223 12.73 5.04 8.06
CA LEU A 223 11.91 4.98 9.25
C LEU A 223 11.86 6.33 9.99
N SER A 224 12.96 7.06 10.05
CA SER A 224 13.00 8.38 10.69
C SER A 224 12.15 9.40 9.94
N LEU A 225 12.24 9.43 8.60
CA LEU A 225 11.41 10.30 7.76
C LEU A 225 9.91 9.96 7.86
N THR A 226 9.57 8.67 7.80
CA THR A 226 8.18 8.22 7.91
C THR A 226 7.61 8.48 9.32
N ARG A 227 8.43 8.33 10.36
CA ARG A 227 8.04 8.66 11.75
C ARG A 227 7.74 10.15 11.89
N GLU A 228 8.57 11.03 11.34
CA GLU A 228 8.34 12.48 11.33
C GLU A 228 7.01 12.80 10.65
N LEU A 229 6.77 12.24 9.46
CA LEU A 229 5.53 12.41 8.72
C LEU A 229 4.31 11.94 9.52
N THR A 230 4.38 10.75 10.12
CA THR A 230 3.29 10.20 10.93
C THR A 230 3.01 11.07 12.16
N GLY A 231 4.06 11.61 12.79
CA GLY A 231 3.93 12.50 13.95
C GLY A 231 3.26 13.83 13.61
N VAL A 232 3.56 14.39 12.44
CA VAL A 232 2.95 15.64 11.97
C VAL A 232 1.50 15.44 11.50
N SER A 233 1.16 14.24 11.00
CA SER A 233 -0.18 13.96 10.45
C SER A 233 -1.30 13.99 11.51
N GLY A 234 -0.98 13.76 12.79
CA GLY A 234 -1.97 13.76 13.88
C GLY A 234 -3.10 12.74 13.74
N PHE A 235 -3.01 11.81 12.79
CA PHE A 235 -4.08 10.86 12.50
C PHE A 235 -4.22 9.79 13.58
N VAL A 236 -5.34 9.83 14.29
CA VAL A 236 -5.72 8.82 15.29
C VAL A 236 -6.59 7.76 14.63
N ARG A 237 -6.25 6.49 14.82
CA ARG A 237 -7.00 5.35 14.29
C ARG A 237 -7.97 4.83 15.37
N PRO A 238 -9.28 5.13 15.26
CA PRO A 238 -10.26 4.62 16.23
C PRO A 238 -10.41 3.09 16.10
N PRO A 239 -10.83 2.39 17.16
CA PRO A 239 -11.01 0.93 17.14
C PRO A 239 -11.89 0.43 15.99
N GLN A 240 -12.95 1.16 15.66
CA GLN A 240 -13.83 0.84 14.52
C GLN A 240 -13.07 0.84 13.19
N PHE A 241 -12.16 1.80 12.98
CA PHE A 241 -11.31 1.83 11.80
C PHE A 241 -10.35 0.64 11.74
N LEU A 242 -9.83 0.19 12.88
CA LEU A 242 -8.91 -0.96 12.96
C LEU A 242 -9.63 -2.29 12.67
N SER A 243 -10.93 -2.38 13.00
CA SER A 243 -11.77 -3.55 12.75
C SER A 243 -12.31 -3.64 11.32
N ASN A 244 -12.21 -2.56 10.53
CA ASN A 244 -12.65 -2.55 9.14
C ASN A 244 -11.87 -3.57 8.30
N PHE A 245 -12.52 -4.08 7.26
CA PHE A 245 -11.98 -5.11 6.36
C PHE A 245 -11.68 -6.43 7.10
N LEU A 246 -12.65 -6.91 7.86
CA LEU A 246 -12.60 -8.23 8.46
C LEU A 246 -12.79 -9.33 7.39
N PHE A 247 -12.42 -10.56 7.70
CA PHE A 247 -12.79 -11.74 6.95
C PHE A 247 -14.07 -12.33 7.55
N PRO A 248 -15.26 -12.16 6.95
CA PRO A 248 -16.51 -12.58 7.56
C PRO A 248 -16.49 -14.08 7.86
N PRO A 249 -16.98 -14.55 9.01
CA PRO A 249 -17.00 -15.99 9.34
C PRO A 249 -17.70 -16.85 8.29
N SER A 250 -18.80 -16.38 7.71
CA SER A 250 -19.52 -17.05 6.62
C SER A 250 -18.65 -17.25 5.37
N HIS A 251 -17.63 -16.40 5.17
CA HIS A 251 -16.72 -16.48 4.05
C HIS A 251 -15.68 -17.61 4.15
N TRP A 252 -15.66 -18.39 5.23
CA TRP A 252 -14.94 -19.67 5.25
C TRP A 252 -15.44 -20.61 4.13
N ALA A 253 -16.66 -20.39 3.65
CA ALA A 253 -17.18 -21.04 2.45
C ALA A 253 -16.29 -20.89 1.22
N GLN A 254 -15.46 -19.84 1.14
CA GLN A 254 -14.52 -19.66 0.03
C GLN A 254 -13.53 -20.80 -0.14
N PHE A 255 -13.15 -21.50 0.94
CA PHE A 255 -12.23 -22.63 0.83
C PHE A 255 -12.80 -23.79 0.01
N ALA A 256 -14.12 -23.86 -0.13
CA ALA A 256 -14.79 -24.87 -0.93
C ALA A 256 -15.38 -24.32 -2.23
N LEU A 257 -15.85 -23.09 -2.24
CA LEU A 257 -16.60 -22.46 -3.32
C LEU A 257 -16.07 -21.04 -3.61
N PRO A 258 -14.82 -20.91 -4.09
CA PRO A 258 -14.20 -19.61 -4.34
C PRO A 258 -14.93 -18.81 -5.40
N GLU A 259 -15.43 -19.49 -6.41
CA GLU A 259 -16.10 -18.92 -7.58
C GLU A 259 -17.31 -18.05 -7.17
N LEU A 260 -17.93 -18.35 -6.03
CA LEU A 260 -19.05 -17.58 -5.51
C LEU A 260 -18.63 -16.17 -5.09
N PHE A 261 -17.43 -16.04 -4.49
CA PHE A 261 -16.95 -14.81 -3.87
C PHE A 261 -16.01 -14.00 -4.77
N LEU A 262 -15.40 -14.64 -5.76
CA LEU A 262 -14.38 -14.05 -6.62
C LEU A 262 -14.92 -13.55 -7.95
N GLY A 263 -16.23 -13.56 -8.12
CA GLY A 263 -16.85 -13.03 -9.31
C GLY A 263 -16.84 -11.52 -9.40
N ARG A 264 -16.98 -11.03 -10.63
CA ARG A 264 -17.11 -9.63 -10.92
C ARG A 264 -18.32 -9.05 -10.17
N PRO A 265 -18.16 -8.05 -9.28
CA PRO A 265 -19.30 -7.33 -8.76
C PRO A 265 -19.90 -6.54 -9.92
N LEU A 266 -21.11 -6.91 -10.34
CA LEU A 266 -21.91 -6.14 -11.30
C LEU A 266 -22.81 -5.18 -10.50
N GLY A 267 -22.66 -3.89 -10.73
CA GLY A 267 -23.55 -2.88 -10.14
C GLY A 267 -23.46 -2.79 -8.61
N ASN A 268 -24.59 -3.04 -7.92
CA ASN A 268 -24.72 -2.90 -6.46
C ASN A 268 -23.98 -3.95 -5.62
N GLY A 269 -23.15 -4.80 -6.22
CA GLY A 269 -22.37 -5.83 -5.50
C GLY A 269 -21.49 -5.31 -4.36
N ASP A 270 -21.18 -4.01 -4.37
CA ASP A 270 -20.48 -3.36 -3.24
C ASP A 270 -21.33 -3.28 -1.96
N LEU A 271 -22.66 -3.31 -2.05
CA LEU A 271 -23.54 -3.22 -0.87
C LEU A 271 -23.40 -4.45 0.00
N TYR A 272 -23.42 -5.65 -0.58
CA TYR A 272 -23.20 -6.89 0.19
C TYR A 272 -21.88 -6.83 1.00
N TRP A 273 -20.77 -6.46 0.36
CA TRP A 273 -19.48 -6.40 1.01
C TRP A 273 -19.42 -5.34 2.12
N ARG A 274 -20.03 -4.18 1.89
CA ARG A 274 -20.13 -3.11 2.90
C ARG A 274 -20.93 -3.54 4.12
N HIS A 275 -22.06 -4.24 3.93
CA HIS A 275 -22.86 -4.79 5.03
C HIS A 275 -22.07 -5.83 5.83
N GLN A 276 -21.13 -6.54 5.19
CA GLN A 276 -20.23 -7.48 5.87
C GLN A 276 -19.01 -6.78 6.52
N GLY A 277 -18.88 -5.46 6.46
CA GLY A 277 -17.74 -4.72 7.03
C GLY A 277 -16.42 -4.95 6.31
N THR A 278 -16.45 -5.33 5.03
CA THR A 278 -15.27 -5.67 4.24
C THR A 278 -15.40 -5.27 2.76
N THR A 279 -14.45 -5.66 1.93
CA THR A 279 -14.53 -5.52 0.47
C THR A 279 -14.09 -6.82 -0.21
N SER A 280 -14.50 -7.02 -1.46
CA SER A 280 -14.03 -8.16 -2.28
C SER A 280 -12.51 -8.16 -2.49
N GLY A 281 -11.86 -7.00 -2.39
CA GLY A 281 -10.41 -6.84 -2.53
C GLY A 281 -9.59 -7.21 -1.30
N GLU A 282 -10.23 -7.38 -0.12
CA GLU A 282 -9.53 -7.70 1.13
C GLU A 282 -9.88 -9.10 1.65
N ALA A 283 -11.10 -9.58 1.39
CA ALA A 283 -11.62 -10.80 2.00
C ALA A 283 -11.48 -12.02 1.08
N CYS A 284 -10.25 -12.42 0.75
CA CYS A 284 -10.01 -13.64 -0.02
C CYS A 284 -8.88 -14.50 0.57
N ALA A 285 -9.20 -15.79 0.83
CA ALA A 285 -8.27 -16.75 1.43
C ALA A 285 -8.18 -18.08 0.68
N TYR A 286 -8.72 -18.18 -0.53
CA TYR A 286 -8.75 -19.41 -1.30
C TYR A 286 -7.37 -19.91 -1.72
N VAL A 287 -7.12 -21.19 -1.56
CA VAL A 287 -5.82 -21.82 -1.84
C VAL A 287 -5.86 -22.94 -2.90
N GLY A 288 -7.05 -23.24 -3.44
CA GLY A 288 -7.31 -24.39 -4.28
C GLY A 288 -7.87 -25.58 -3.50
N VAL A 289 -8.78 -26.35 -4.10
CA VAL A 289 -9.42 -27.51 -3.44
C VAL A 289 -8.42 -28.63 -3.18
N ALA A 290 -7.58 -28.96 -4.16
CA ALA A 290 -6.58 -30.00 -3.97
C ALA A 290 -5.55 -29.64 -2.89
N PRO A 291 -4.95 -28.41 -2.83
CA PRO A 291 -4.13 -28.00 -1.72
C PRO A 291 -4.87 -27.96 -0.39
N PHE A 292 -6.14 -27.57 -0.35
CA PHE A 292 -6.93 -27.57 0.87
C PHE A 292 -7.05 -28.97 1.47
N ILE A 293 -7.43 -29.97 0.66
CA ILE A 293 -7.52 -31.38 1.08
C ILE A 293 -6.14 -31.89 1.55
N LEU A 294 -5.10 -31.64 0.75
CA LEU A 294 -3.74 -32.08 1.05
C LEU A 294 -3.17 -31.40 2.31
N ALA A 295 -3.57 -30.16 2.61
CA ALA A 295 -3.17 -29.47 3.84
C ALA A 295 -3.69 -30.19 5.09
N PHE A 296 -4.95 -30.65 5.11
CA PHE A 296 -5.49 -31.46 6.21
C PHE A 296 -4.77 -32.79 6.34
N ILE A 297 -4.46 -33.45 5.22
CA ILE A 297 -3.66 -34.66 5.20
C ILE A 297 -2.25 -34.38 5.79
N GLY A 298 -1.60 -33.30 5.39
CA GLY A 298 -0.29 -32.89 5.90
C GLY A 298 -0.31 -32.49 7.39
N TRP A 299 -1.41 -31.88 7.84
CA TRP A 299 -1.64 -31.55 9.25
C TRP A 299 -1.66 -32.80 10.14
N LEU A 300 -2.34 -33.85 9.68
CA LEU A 300 -2.44 -35.14 10.38
C LEU A 300 -1.18 -36.01 10.22
N GLY A 301 -0.19 -35.53 9.48
CA GLY A 301 1.08 -36.21 9.23
C GLY A 301 1.86 -36.60 10.50
N LYS A 302 2.97 -37.35 10.34
CA LYS A 302 3.76 -37.89 11.47
C LYS A 302 4.08 -36.83 12.53
N ARG A 303 3.93 -37.18 13.82
CA ARG A 303 4.27 -36.30 14.97
C ARG A 303 5.74 -35.86 15.02
N GLY A 304 6.64 -36.51 14.27
CA GLY A 304 8.08 -36.20 14.23
C GLY A 304 8.50 -35.05 13.30
N ASP A 305 7.59 -34.45 12.54
CA ASP A 305 7.92 -33.36 11.62
C ASP A 305 7.96 -32.00 12.35
N ARG A 306 9.12 -31.79 13.03
CA ARG A 306 9.31 -30.59 13.87
C ARG A 306 9.36 -29.28 13.07
N ALA A 307 9.73 -29.35 11.78
CA ALA A 307 9.91 -28.16 10.96
C ALA A 307 8.58 -27.46 10.61
N LEU A 308 7.52 -28.24 10.39
CA LEU A 308 6.19 -27.73 10.05
C LEU A 308 5.25 -27.57 11.25
N THR A 309 5.68 -27.95 12.46
CA THR A 309 4.84 -27.82 13.67
C THR A 309 4.34 -26.38 13.91
N PRO A 310 5.14 -25.31 13.75
CA PRO A 310 4.63 -23.94 13.93
C PRO A 310 3.45 -23.63 13.00
N TRP A 311 3.48 -24.10 11.77
CA TRP A 311 2.45 -23.83 10.77
C TRP A 311 1.11 -24.49 11.11
N LYS A 312 1.13 -25.59 11.85
CA LYS A 312 -0.09 -26.22 12.39
C LYS A 312 -0.84 -25.34 13.39
N TRP A 313 -0.15 -24.38 14.01
CA TRP A 313 -0.75 -23.41 14.94
C TRP A 313 -0.98 -22.04 14.29
N ILE A 314 -0.05 -21.61 13.41
CA ILE A 314 -0.16 -20.32 12.72
C ILE A 314 -1.44 -20.28 11.88
N VAL A 315 -1.77 -21.36 11.15
CA VAL A 315 -2.97 -21.42 10.30
C VAL A 315 -4.26 -21.13 11.07
N PRO A 316 -4.65 -21.87 12.13
CA PRO A 316 -5.89 -21.60 12.83
C PRO A 316 -5.87 -20.27 13.59
N VAL A 317 -4.72 -19.87 14.16
CA VAL A 317 -4.60 -18.60 14.88
C VAL A 317 -4.77 -17.41 13.93
N SER A 318 -4.10 -17.44 12.78
CA SER A 318 -4.23 -16.35 11.79
C SER A 318 -5.64 -16.27 11.18
N LEU A 319 -6.29 -17.41 10.94
CA LEU A 319 -7.68 -17.43 10.48
C LEU A 319 -8.64 -16.93 11.56
N ALA A 320 -8.42 -17.30 12.82
CA ALA A 320 -9.20 -16.79 13.94
C ALA A 320 -9.06 -15.26 14.08
N LEU A 321 -7.83 -14.72 14.00
CA LEU A 321 -7.58 -13.28 14.05
C LEU A 321 -8.23 -12.54 12.87
N ALA A 322 -8.25 -13.13 11.68
CA ALA A 322 -8.88 -12.54 10.52
C ALA A 322 -10.40 -12.40 10.67
N THR A 323 -11.04 -13.35 11.35
CA THR A 323 -12.50 -13.44 11.48
C THR A 323 -13.04 -12.91 12.81
N MET A 324 -12.18 -12.75 13.81
CA MET A 324 -12.55 -12.40 15.19
C MET A 324 -13.42 -11.16 15.32
N PRO A 325 -13.23 -10.07 14.57
CA PRO A 325 -14.13 -8.91 14.66
C PRO A 325 -15.58 -9.22 14.32
N GLY A 326 -15.85 -10.26 13.54
CA GLY A 326 -17.19 -10.66 13.12
C GLY A 326 -17.93 -11.53 14.14
N TRP A 327 -17.24 -12.21 15.06
CA TRP A 327 -17.87 -13.10 16.03
C TRP A 327 -17.52 -12.78 17.49
N TRP A 328 -16.45 -12.06 17.77
CA TRP A 328 -16.06 -11.60 19.10
C TRP A 328 -15.36 -10.22 19.04
N PRO A 329 -16.09 -9.14 18.73
CA PRO A 329 -15.54 -7.78 18.59
C PRO A 329 -14.79 -7.31 19.83
N ASP A 330 -15.34 -7.53 21.03
CA ASP A 330 -14.71 -7.11 22.29
C ASP A 330 -13.38 -7.80 22.54
N GLY A 331 -13.30 -9.10 22.28
CA GLY A 331 -12.04 -9.83 22.36
C GLY A 331 -11.01 -9.36 21.36
N PHE A 332 -11.42 -8.99 20.15
CA PHE A 332 -10.53 -8.39 19.19
C PHE A 332 -10.00 -7.03 19.66
N HIS A 333 -10.86 -6.20 20.26
CA HIS A 333 -10.43 -4.92 20.84
C HIS A 333 -9.42 -5.10 21.98
N LEU A 334 -9.53 -6.17 22.79
CA LEU A 334 -8.50 -6.52 23.79
C LEU A 334 -7.16 -6.87 23.12
N ILE A 335 -7.18 -7.64 22.03
CA ILE A 335 -5.97 -7.98 21.28
C ILE A 335 -5.31 -6.74 20.68
N LEU A 336 -6.09 -5.76 20.22
CA LEU A 336 -5.57 -4.51 19.69
C LEU A 336 -4.80 -3.65 20.73
N GLN A 337 -4.98 -3.92 22.03
CA GLN A 337 -4.21 -3.26 23.09
C GLN A 337 -2.75 -3.78 23.17
N ILE A 338 -2.48 -4.95 22.59
CA ILE A 338 -1.13 -5.49 22.53
C ILE A 338 -0.29 -4.63 21.59
N PRO A 339 0.85 -4.07 22.05
CA PRO A 339 1.72 -3.24 21.22
C PRO A 339 2.07 -3.89 19.89
N GLY A 340 1.85 -3.19 18.81
CA GLY A 340 2.07 -3.68 17.44
C GLY A 340 0.82 -4.23 16.76
N LEU A 341 -0.07 -4.96 17.44
CA LEU A 341 -1.27 -5.52 16.83
C LEU A 341 -2.32 -4.44 16.55
N GLY A 342 -2.46 -3.44 17.42
CA GLY A 342 -3.37 -2.30 17.25
C GLY A 342 -2.85 -1.20 16.32
N TRP A 343 -1.71 -1.38 15.64
CA TRP A 343 -1.18 -0.37 14.74
C TRP A 343 -1.76 -0.45 13.32
N PHE A 344 -2.40 -1.56 12.98
CA PHE A 344 -2.84 -1.84 11.61
C PHE A 344 -4.30 -2.24 11.53
N ARG A 345 -4.94 -1.81 10.46
CA ARG A 345 -6.31 -2.20 10.08
C ARG A 345 -6.32 -3.46 9.22
N ALA A 346 -7.50 -3.85 8.79
CA ALA A 346 -7.75 -4.95 7.87
C ALA A 346 -7.33 -6.32 8.44
N PRO A 347 -8.09 -6.82 9.43
CA PRO A 347 -7.90 -8.16 9.99
C PRO A 347 -7.93 -9.27 8.93
N ALA A 348 -8.70 -9.12 7.85
CA ALA A 348 -8.74 -10.08 6.74
C ALA A 348 -7.34 -10.41 6.20
N ARG A 349 -6.39 -9.49 6.29
CA ARG A 349 -5.02 -9.70 5.82
C ARG A 349 -4.25 -10.78 6.56
N TYR A 350 -4.67 -11.16 7.79
CA TYR A 350 -4.11 -12.34 8.46
C TYR A 350 -4.28 -13.63 7.65
N THR A 351 -5.21 -13.67 6.70
CA THR A 351 -5.37 -14.79 5.74
C THR A 351 -4.16 -15.02 4.84
N LEU A 352 -3.23 -14.03 4.71
CA LEU A 352 -1.91 -14.25 4.11
C LEU A 352 -1.15 -15.36 4.81
N LEU A 353 -1.11 -15.32 6.15
CA LEU A 353 -0.41 -16.32 6.96
C LEU A 353 -1.11 -17.67 6.91
N THR A 354 -2.46 -17.66 6.90
CA THR A 354 -3.29 -18.84 6.70
C THR A 354 -2.97 -19.51 5.35
N SER A 355 -2.98 -18.74 4.25
CA SER A 355 -2.72 -19.25 2.90
C SER A 355 -1.29 -19.79 2.75
N PHE A 356 -0.30 -19.11 3.33
CA PHE A 356 1.08 -19.58 3.31
C PHE A 356 1.27 -20.88 4.08
N GLY A 357 0.69 -20.97 5.29
CA GLY A 357 0.74 -22.18 6.11
C GLY A 357 0.02 -23.36 5.45
N LEU A 358 -1.18 -23.13 4.88
CA LEU A 358 -1.91 -24.16 4.12
C LEU A 358 -1.11 -24.66 2.92
N ALA A 359 -0.45 -23.76 2.19
CA ALA A 359 0.40 -24.15 1.05
C ALA A 359 1.55 -25.07 1.46
N LEU A 360 2.24 -24.75 2.57
CA LEU A 360 3.33 -25.61 3.10
C LEU A 360 2.81 -26.97 3.60
N LEU A 361 1.68 -26.97 4.29
CA LEU A 361 1.04 -28.20 4.77
C LEU A 361 0.51 -29.05 3.62
N ALA A 362 0.01 -28.44 2.52
CA ALA A 362 -0.41 -29.13 1.31
C ALA A 362 0.76 -29.84 0.62
N GLY A 363 1.89 -29.13 0.47
CA GLY A 363 3.12 -29.73 -0.04
C GLY A 363 3.55 -30.94 0.78
N ARG A 364 3.43 -30.86 2.11
CA ARG A 364 3.72 -31.97 3.01
C ARG A 364 2.73 -33.13 2.85
N GLY A 365 1.44 -32.82 2.67
CA GLY A 365 0.41 -33.83 2.42
C GLY A 365 0.67 -34.65 1.16
N LEU A 366 1.20 -34.00 0.12
CA LEU A 366 1.60 -34.65 -1.12
C LEU A 366 2.87 -35.52 -0.95
N ASP A 367 3.81 -35.11 -0.12
CA ASP A 367 5.09 -35.80 0.03
C ASP A 367 5.05 -37.05 0.92
N GLN A 368 4.04 -37.16 1.79
CA GLN A 368 4.01 -38.24 2.77
C GLN A 368 3.28 -39.49 2.26
N SER A 369 3.93 -40.64 2.39
CA SER A 369 3.24 -41.92 2.51
C SER A 369 2.54 -42.01 3.88
N ILE A 370 1.33 -41.51 3.97
CA ILE A 370 0.56 -41.40 5.20
C ILE A 370 -0.16 -42.73 5.46
N LEU A 371 -0.25 -43.13 6.76
CA LEU A 371 -1.10 -44.24 7.16
C LEU A 371 -2.52 -44.10 6.60
N ALA A 372 -3.05 -45.17 6.04
CA ALA A 372 -4.36 -45.16 5.37
C ALA A 372 -5.49 -44.53 6.23
N ILE A 373 -5.44 -44.73 7.55
CA ILE A 373 -6.43 -44.14 8.49
C ILE A 373 -6.34 -42.61 8.53
N ARG A 374 -5.14 -42.04 8.63
CA ARG A 374 -4.95 -40.56 8.67
C ARG A 374 -5.32 -39.89 7.35
N TYR A 375 -5.03 -40.55 6.24
CA TYR A 375 -5.47 -40.13 4.93
C TYR A 375 -7.00 -40.07 4.86
N ARG A 376 -7.70 -41.14 5.28
CA ARG A 376 -9.17 -41.21 5.28
C ARG A 376 -9.75 -40.12 6.20
N ILE A 377 -9.18 -39.92 7.40
CA ILE A 377 -9.63 -38.86 8.32
C ILE A 377 -9.42 -37.48 7.67
N GLY A 378 -8.24 -37.18 7.10
CA GLY A 378 -7.97 -35.90 6.47
C GLY A 378 -8.91 -35.62 5.29
N LEU A 379 -9.12 -36.61 4.43
CA LEU A 379 -10.07 -36.51 3.32
C LEU A 379 -11.51 -36.33 3.84
N GLY A 380 -11.93 -37.12 4.83
CA GLY A 380 -13.28 -37.01 5.43
C GLY A 380 -13.55 -35.65 6.05
N LEU A 381 -12.57 -35.09 6.80
CA LEU A 381 -12.68 -33.75 7.36
C LEU A 381 -12.78 -32.67 6.27
N SER A 382 -11.97 -32.79 5.20
CA SER A 382 -12.01 -31.84 4.09
C SER A 382 -13.37 -31.88 3.37
N ILE A 383 -13.92 -33.09 3.16
CA ILE A 383 -15.25 -33.26 2.55
C ILE A 383 -16.33 -32.67 3.46
N LEU A 384 -16.28 -32.94 4.78
CA LEU A 384 -17.24 -32.39 5.74
C LEU A 384 -17.22 -30.86 5.73
N ILE A 385 -16.02 -30.25 5.75
CA ILE A 385 -15.87 -28.79 5.67
C ILE A 385 -16.40 -28.30 4.32
N GLY A 386 -16.13 -29.00 3.22
CA GLY A 386 -16.65 -28.68 1.89
C GLY A 386 -18.19 -28.67 1.85
N ILE A 387 -18.83 -29.68 2.46
CA ILE A 387 -20.29 -29.74 2.57
C ILE A 387 -20.83 -28.56 3.41
N THR A 388 -20.24 -28.29 4.59
CA THR A 388 -20.63 -27.15 5.43
C THR A 388 -20.47 -25.83 4.68
N ALA A 389 -19.35 -25.65 4.00
CA ALA A 389 -19.09 -24.48 3.17
C ALA A 389 -20.12 -24.33 2.03
N THR A 390 -20.54 -25.44 1.41
CA THR A 390 -21.58 -25.44 0.40
C THR A 390 -22.94 -24.99 0.94
N VAL A 391 -23.31 -25.47 2.12
CA VAL A 391 -24.55 -25.04 2.82
C VAL A 391 -24.51 -23.53 3.10
N TRP A 392 -23.40 -23.03 3.66
CA TRP A 392 -23.24 -21.59 3.89
C TRP A 392 -23.25 -20.79 2.60
N SER A 393 -22.65 -21.29 1.54
CA SER A 393 -22.66 -20.64 0.22
C SER A 393 -24.07 -20.54 -0.37
N ILE A 394 -24.93 -21.54 -0.15
CA ILE A 394 -26.33 -21.50 -0.56
C ILE A 394 -27.08 -20.41 0.23
N GLN A 395 -26.83 -20.31 1.54
CA GLN A 395 -27.43 -19.25 2.37
C GLN A 395 -26.99 -17.84 1.91
N ILE A 396 -25.70 -17.65 1.65
CA ILE A 396 -25.18 -16.38 1.11
C ILE A 396 -25.78 -16.08 -0.25
N ALA A 397 -25.92 -17.08 -1.12
CA ALA A 397 -26.51 -16.92 -2.44
C ALA A 397 -28.01 -16.57 -2.40
N GLN A 398 -28.68 -16.69 -1.25
CA GLN A 398 -30.06 -16.25 -1.04
C GLN A 398 -30.16 -14.80 -0.56
N ASP A 399 -29.04 -14.18 -0.19
CA ASP A 399 -28.98 -12.76 0.19
C ASP A 399 -29.34 -11.89 -1.02
N ALA A 400 -30.28 -10.95 -0.82
CA ALA A 400 -30.82 -10.13 -1.90
C ALA A 400 -29.75 -9.20 -2.54
N ASP A 401 -28.89 -8.62 -1.73
CA ASP A 401 -27.80 -7.75 -2.21
C ASP A 401 -26.75 -8.56 -2.98
N PHE A 402 -26.51 -9.79 -2.54
CA PHE A 402 -25.60 -10.71 -3.21
C PHE A 402 -26.16 -11.18 -4.57
N GLN A 403 -27.46 -11.49 -4.63
CA GLN A 403 -28.15 -11.86 -5.88
C GLN A 403 -28.21 -10.70 -6.87
N ALA A 404 -28.50 -9.50 -6.39
CA ALA A 404 -28.54 -8.30 -7.23
C ALA A 404 -27.19 -8.02 -7.92
N GLY A 405 -26.09 -8.43 -7.29
CA GLY A 405 -24.73 -8.27 -7.83
C GLY A 405 -24.30 -9.36 -8.83
N LEU A 406 -24.91 -10.54 -8.84
CA LEU A 406 -24.38 -11.70 -9.57
C LEU A 406 -25.33 -12.32 -10.64
N GLY A 407 -26.61 -12.25 -10.44
CA GLY A 407 -27.60 -12.96 -11.27
C GLY A 407 -27.65 -14.47 -11.07
N VAL A 408 -28.84 -15.08 -11.19
CA VAL A 408 -29.12 -16.49 -10.86
C VAL A 408 -28.35 -17.46 -11.77
N ASP A 409 -28.25 -17.16 -13.06
CA ASP A 409 -27.56 -18.06 -14.01
C ASP A 409 -26.04 -18.08 -13.76
N THR A 410 -25.47 -16.94 -13.37
CA THR A 410 -24.08 -16.87 -12.96
C THR A 410 -23.81 -17.73 -11.72
N LEU A 411 -24.72 -17.75 -10.75
CA LEU A 411 -24.62 -18.58 -9.55
C LEU A 411 -24.61 -20.07 -9.91
N ARG A 412 -25.51 -20.52 -10.78
CA ARG A 412 -25.56 -21.93 -11.24
C ARG A 412 -24.23 -22.37 -11.88
N VAL A 413 -23.69 -21.55 -12.77
CA VAL A 413 -22.39 -21.83 -13.41
C VAL A 413 -21.27 -21.93 -12.38
N ARG A 414 -21.24 -21.05 -11.39
CA ARG A 414 -20.22 -21.06 -10.34
C ARG A 414 -20.29 -22.27 -9.44
N PHE A 415 -21.50 -22.72 -9.05
CA PHE A 415 -21.66 -23.96 -8.31
C PHE A 415 -21.20 -25.18 -9.15
N ALA A 416 -21.46 -25.20 -10.45
CA ALA A 416 -20.99 -26.25 -11.33
C ALA A 416 -19.45 -26.27 -11.46
N LEU A 417 -18.82 -25.10 -11.59
CA LEU A 417 -17.35 -24.98 -11.63
C LEU A 417 -16.71 -25.43 -10.31
N ALA A 418 -17.29 -25.07 -9.17
CA ALA A 418 -16.81 -25.52 -7.86
C ALA A 418 -16.95 -27.05 -7.71
N ALA A 419 -18.08 -27.63 -8.14
CA ALA A 419 -18.26 -29.07 -8.12
C ALA A 419 -17.22 -29.78 -9.00
N LEU A 420 -16.93 -29.23 -10.18
CA LEU A 420 -15.89 -29.74 -11.07
C LEU A 420 -14.48 -29.66 -10.43
N ALA A 421 -14.17 -28.56 -9.74
CA ALA A 421 -12.92 -28.41 -9.00
C ALA A 421 -12.78 -29.47 -7.90
N TRP A 422 -13.83 -29.71 -7.11
CA TRP A 422 -13.85 -30.75 -6.08
C TRP A 422 -13.69 -32.17 -6.69
N PHE A 423 -14.44 -32.46 -7.73
CA PHE A 423 -14.37 -33.78 -8.40
C PHE A 423 -12.96 -34.01 -8.95
N SER A 424 -12.41 -33.07 -9.70
CA SER A 424 -11.07 -33.20 -10.29
C SER A 424 -9.97 -33.30 -9.23
N ALA A 425 -10.05 -32.52 -8.13
CA ALA A 425 -9.12 -32.56 -7.02
C ALA A 425 -9.14 -33.93 -6.31
N ILE A 426 -10.33 -34.45 -5.96
CA ILE A 426 -10.49 -35.75 -5.32
C ILE A 426 -10.01 -36.87 -6.25
N ALA A 427 -10.40 -36.86 -7.54
CA ALA A 427 -9.97 -37.83 -8.51
C ALA A 427 -8.45 -37.86 -8.67
N ALA A 428 -7.81 -36.70 -8.80
CA ALA A 428 -6.34 -36.60 -8.90
C ALA A 428 -5.61 -37.11 -7.65
N ILE A 429 -6.11 -36.78 -6.46
CA ILE A 429 -5.55 -37.22 -5.18
C ILE A 429 -5.72 -38.72 -4.99
N MET A 430 -6.89 -39.27 -5.33
CA MET A 430 -7.16 -40.70 -5.26
C MET A 430 -6.31 -41.50 -6.29
N ALA A 431 -6.25 -41.05 -7.55
CA ALA A 431 -5.43 -41.67 -8.59
C ALA A 431 -3.93 -41.64 -8.21
N TRP A 432 -3.43 -40.53 -7.66
CA TRP A 432 -2.07 -40.44 -7.12
C TRP A 432 -1.86 -41.42 -5.96
N ARG A 433 -2.79 -41.47 -5.02
CA ARG A 433 -2.71 -42.37 -3.86
C ARG A 433 -2.66 -43.84 -4.24
N HIS A 434 -3.42 -44.22 -5.22
CA HIS A 434 -3.46 -45.60 -5.77
C HIS A 434 -2.35 -45.87 -6.80
N LYS A 435 -1.41 -44.91 -6.99
CA LYS A 435 -0.28 -45.02 -7.94
C LYS A 435 -0.67 -45.16 -9.42
N HIS A 436 -1.91 -44.81 -9.78
CA HIS A 436 -2.33 -44.74 -11.19
C HIS A 436 -1.70 -43.56 -11.91
N VAL A 437 -1.39 -42.50 -11.19
CA VAL A 437 -0.72 -41.29 -11.68
C VAL A 437 0.38 -40.84 -10.72
N GLY A 438 1.35 -40.09 -11.25
CA GLY A 438 2.43 -39.50 -10.43
C GLY A 438 1.94 -38.35 -9.55
N ALA A 439 2.79 -37.94 -8.61
CA ALA A 439 2.55 -36.77 -7.70
C ALA A 439 2.33 -35.43 -8.44
N TRP A 440 2.60 -35.39 -9.74
CA TRP A 440 2.37 -34.23 -10.60
C TRP A 440 0.90 -34.01 -10.97
N ALA A 441 0.04 -34.99 -10.87
CA ALA A 441 -1.37 -34.85 -11.20
C ALA A 441 -2.10 -33.89 -10.25
N PRO A 442 -2.01 -34.00 -8.91
CA PRO A 442 -2.54 -33.00 -8.01
C PRO A 442 -1.92 -31.60 -8.21
N VAL A 443 -0.63 -31.51 -8.55
CA VAL A 443 0.05 -30.24 -8.86
C VAL A 443 -0.56 -29.58 -10.08
N LEU A 444 -0.78 -30.35 -11.16
CA LEU A 444 -1.37 -29.86 -12.41
C LEU A 444 -2.82 -29.40 -12.20
N VAL A 445 -3.63 -30.20 -11.51
CA VAL A 445 -5.02 -29.83 -11.18
C VAL A 445 -5.06 -28.52 -10.40
N THR A 446 -4.23 -28.39 -9.35
CA THR A 446 -4.10 -27.13 -8.58
C THR A 446 -3.72 -25.95 -9.46
N MET A 447 -2.76 -26.16 -10.37
CA MET A 447 -2.32 -25.09 -11.27
C MET A 447 -3.46 -24.65 -12.19
N ILE A 448 -4.16 -25.58 -12.82
CA ILE A 448 -5.30 -25.28 -13.72
C ILE A 448 -6.40 -24.55 -12.95
N GLU A 449 -6.74 -25.01 -11.76
CA GLU A 449 -7.77 -24.44 -10.91
C GLU A 449 -7.43 -22.99 -10.51
N LEU A 450 -6.23 -22.74 -10.00
CA LEU A 450 -5.80 -21.39 -9.58
C LEU A 450 -5.60 -20.47 -10.79
N LEU A 451 -5.23 -20.99 -11.96
CA LEU A 451 -5.21 -20.23 -13.20
C LEU A 451 -6.61 -19.83 -13.65
N ALA A 452 -7.56 -20.75 -13.58
CA ALA A 452 -8.97 -20.46 -13.88
C ALA A 452 -9.49 -19.34 -12.97
N LEU A 453 -9.10 -19.34 -11.69
CA LEU A 453 -9.40 -18.26 -10.76
C LEU A 453 -8.84 -16.89 -11.22
N TYR A 454 -7.59 -16.85 -11.67
CA TYR A 454 -6.99 -15.64 -12.19
C TYR A 454 -7.69 -15.15 -13.46
N PHE A 455 -8.06 -16.04 -14.38
CA PHE A 455 -8.70 -15.67 -15.66
C PHE A 455 -10.19 -15.32 -15.53
N ASN A 456 -10.91 -15.92 -14.58
CA ASN A 456 -12.34 -15.68 -14.37
C ASN A 456 -12.64 -14.81 -13.13
N GLY A 457 -11.63 -14.56 -12.29
CA GLY A 457 -11.78 -13.82 -11.05
C GLY A 457 -11.79 -12.30 -11.21
N PRO A 458 -11.98 -11.57 -10.12
CA PRO A 458 -12.08 -10.10 -10.12
C PRO A 458 -10.80 -9.40 -10.58
N VAL A 459 -9.69 -10.11 -10.69
CA VAL A 459 -8.41 -9.57 -11.14
C VAL A 459 -8.35 -9.47 -12.65
N TRP A 460 -8.88 -10.49 -13.38
CA TRP A 460 -8.70 -10.59 -14.82
C TRP A 460 -9.33 -9.44 -15.60
N TRP A 461 -10.52 -9.01 -15.24
CA TRP A 461 -11.16 -7.88 -15.93
C TRP A 461 -10.41 -6.56 -15.72
N ARG A 462 -9.64 -6.43 -14.62
CA ARG A 462 -8.75 -5.30 -14.38
C ARG A 462 -7.50 -5.33 -15.26
N TRP A 463 -7.11 -6.51 -15.74
CA TRP A 463 -5.98 -6.70 -16.65
C TRP A 463 -6.30 -6.40 -18.11
N GLN A 464 -7.57 -6.19 -18.45
CA GLN A 464 -7.99 -5.91 -19.82
C GLN A 464 -7.69 -4.48 -20.26
N VAL A 465 -7.15 -3.66 -19.37
CA VAL A 465 -6.82 -2.28 -19.65
C VAL A 465 -5.34 -2.15 -19.94
N GLN A 466 -5.03 -1.68 -21.14
CA GLN A 466 -3.68 -1.33 -21.52
C GLN A 466 -3.27 -0.07 -20.75
N LEU A 467 -2.18 -0.17 -19.97
CA LEU A 467 -1.67 0.98 -19.22
C LEU A 467 -1.00 1.96 -20.18
N PRO A 468 -1.52 3.18 -20.37
CA PRO A 468 -0.90 4.16 -21.24
C PRO A 468 0.44 4.65 -20.66
N GLU A 469 1.34 5.12 -21.53
CA GLU A 469 2.63 5.70 -21.11
C GLU A 469 2.47 7.05 -20.40
N ALA A 470 1.41 7.79 -20.70
CA ALA A 470 1.00 9.01 -20.01
C ALA A 470 -0.53 9.08 -19.91
N SER A 471 -1.01 9.78 -18.90
CA SER A 471 -2.45 9.99 -18.75
C SER A 471 -3.00 10.90 -19.84
N PRO A 472 -3.99 10.46 -20.64
CA PRO A 472 -4.65 11.33 -21.61
C PRO A 472 -5.37 12.51 -20.96
N VAL A 473 -5.92 12.31 -19.75
CA VAL A 473 -6.55 13.38 -18.96
C VAL A 473 -5.54 14.48 -18.63
N LEU A 474 -4.34 14.10 -18.19
CA LEU A 474 -3.32 15.08 -17.85
C LEU A 474 -2.80 15.82 -19.09
N ALA A 475 -2.63 15.15 -20.22
CA ALA A 475 -2.26 15.79 -21.46
C ALA A 475 -3.26 16.88 -21.87
N ARG A 476 -4.56 16.63 -21.66
CA ARG A 476 -5.62 17.62 -21.91
C ARG A 476 -5.55 18.78 -20.92
N LEU A 477 -5.47 18.50 -19.63
CA LEU A 477 -5.47 19.52 -18.58
C LEU A 477 -4.19 20.38 -18.57
N SER A 478 -3.04 19.83 -18.98
CA SER A 478 -1.78 20.58 -19.06
C SER A 478 -1.74 21.63 -20.17
N GLY A 479 -2.59 21.49 -21.18
CA GLY A 479 -2.76 22.47 -22.26
C GLY A 479 -3.65 23.66 -21.92
N LEU A 480 -4.26 23.69 -20.72
CA LEU A 480 -5.12 24.79 -20.34
C LEU A 480 -4.32 26.04 -20.01
N PRO A 481 -4.77 27.24 -20.46
CA PRO A 481 -4.15 28.49 -20.07
C PRO A 481 -4.26 28.71 -18.56
N ASP A 482 -3.18 29.19 -17.95
CA ASP A 482 -3.09 29.47 -16.50
C ASP A 482 -3.39 28.26 -15.58
N ALA A 483 -3.26 27.04 -16.09
CA ALA A 483 -3.49 25.85 -15.30
C ALA A 483 -2.44 25.74 -14.20
N GLY A 484 -2.91 25.94 -12.96
CA GLY A 484 -2.11 25.79 -11.76
C GLY A 484 -2.56 24.55 -10.97
N LEU A 485 -3.20 24.77 -9.85
CA LEU A 485 -3.78 23.71 -9.03
C LEU A 485 -5.19 23.39 -9.52
N ILE A 486 -5.45 22.13 -9.83
CA ILE A 486 -6.73 21.65 -10.31
C ILE A 486 -7.40 20.88 -9.18
N ALA A 487 -8.63 21.27 -8.83
CA ALA A 487 -9.49 20.49 -7.97
C ALA A 487 -10.43 19.63 -8.81
N GLY A 488 -10.64 18.40 -8.40
CA GLY A 488 -11.61 17.50 -8.99
C GLY A 488 -12.26 16.65 -7.92
N ARG A 489 -13.36 15.98 -8.25
CA ARG A 489 -14.01 15.02 -7.37
C ARG A 489 -14.12 13.68 -8.05
N LEU A 490 -13.55 12.67 -7.44
CA LEU A 490 -13.73 11.30 -7.83
C LEU A 490 -14.40 10.55 -6.68
N LEU A 491 -15.52 9.87 -6.95
CA LEU A 491 -16.22 9.04 -5.97
C LEU A 491 -16.46 9.76 -4.62
N ASN A 492 -16.81 11.04 -4.65
CA ASN A 492 -17.01 11.88 -3.47
C ASN A 492 -15.77 12.33 -2.70
N ILE A 493 -14.57 12.08 -3.19
CA ILE A 493 -13.32 12.50 -2.57
C ILE A 493 -12.81 13.74 -3.30
N PRO A 494 -12.54 14.86 -2.60
CA PRO A 494 -11.91 16.03 -3.21
C PRO A 494 -10.48 15.66 -3.64
N VAL A 495 -10.13 16.04 -4.86
CA VAL A 495 -8.84 15.71 -5.48
C VAL A 495 -8.20 16.98 -5.97
N MET A 496 -6.92 17.14 -5.67
CA MET A 496 -6.11 18.22 -6.22
C MET A 496 -4.99 17.63 -7.07
N ALA A 497 -4.90 18.05 -8.32
CA ALA A 497 -3.87 17.60 -9.25
C ALA A 497 -3.00 18.76 -9.70
N SER A 498 -1.71 18.51 -9.86
CA SER A 498 -0.80 19.40 -10.58
C SER A 498 -0.66 18.94 -12.01
N THR A 499 -0.64 19.88 -12.94
CA THR A 499 -0.51 19.60 -14.40
C THR A 499 0.88 19.14 -14.83
N THR A 500 1.83 19.06 -13.92
CA THR A 500 3.24 18.82 -14.22
C THR A 500 3.69 17.36 -14.09
N THR A 501 2.81 16.44 -13.71
CA THR A 501 3.11 15.00 -13.58
C THR A 501 2.59 14.21 -14.78
N SER A 502 3.21 13.07 -15.08
CA SER A 502 2.76 12.18 -16.16
C SER A 502 1.42 11.48 -15.87
N TYR A 503 1.01 11.42 -14.60
CA TYR A 503 -0.25 10.85 -14.16
C TYR A 503 -0.93 11.79 -13.17
N PRO A 504 -2.23 12.09 -13.35
CA PRO A 504 -2.96 12.94 -12.43
C PRO A 504 -3.15 12.23 -11.08
N ASN A 505 -3.04 12.99 -10.03
CA ASN A 505 -3.40 12.53 -8.70
C ASN A 505 -4.90 12.75 -8.49
N PHE A 506 -5.73 11.99 -9.19
CA PHE A 506 -7.17 11.98 -8.98
C PHE A 506 -7.52 10.94 -7.91
N GLY A 507 -7.34 11.22 -6.68
CA GLY A 507 -7.70 10.28 -5.66
C GLY A 507 -7.13 10.58 -4.32
N ILE A 508 -7.19 9.60 -3.45
CA ILE A 508 -6.64 9.69 -2.12
C ILE A 508 -5.22 10.23 -2.27
N THR A 509 -5.11 11.54 -2.12
CA THR A 509 -3.81 12.17 -2.04
C THR A 509 -2.95 11.32 -1.14
N PRO A 510 -1.71 11.06 -1.55
CA PRO A 510 -0.80 10.45 -0.61
C PRO A 510 -0.93 11.24 0.69
N PRO A 511 -1.06 10.57 1.76
CA PRO A 511 -1.62 11.03 3.05
C PRO A 511 -1.27 12.44 3.49
N PRO A 512 -0.08 13.01 3.15
CA PRO A 512 0.37 14.16 3.90
C PRO A 512 -0.36 15.49 3.68
N PRO A 513 -0.68 15.94 2.46
CA PRO A 513 -1.24 17.29 2.37
C PRO A 513 -2.67 17.35 2.90
N ASN A 514 -3.43 16.29 2.70
CA ASN A 514 -4.76 16.23 3.25
C ASN A 514 -4.72 15.96 4.75
N TYR A 515 -3.76 15.17 5.25
CA TYR A 515 -3.62 14.97 6.70
C TYR A 515 -3.08 16.18 7.42
N LEU A 516 -2.18 16.94 6.83
CA LEU A 516 -1.69 18.20 7.43
C LEU A 516 -2.77 19.27 7.44
N LEU A 517 -3.67 19.25 6.44
CA LEU A 517 -4.80 20.17 6.35
C LEU A 517 -6.09 19.57 6.95
N GLU A 518 -6.36 18.29 6.78
CA GLU A 518 -7.63 17.63 7.10
C GLU A 518 -7.68 16.93 8.45
N ALA A 519 -6.56 16.48 9.04
CA ALA A 519 -6.60 16.03 10.44
C ALA A 519 -7.08 17.16 11.36
N SER A 520 -7.04 18.38 10.82
CA SER A 520 -7.33 19.59 11.51
C SER A 520 -8.51 20.38 10.90
N ILE A 521 -8.85 20.15 9.63
CA ILE A 521 -9.84 20.96 8.91
C ILE A 521 -10.65 20.03 8.01
N SER A 522 -11.88 19.70 8.42
CA SER A 522 -12.84 19.09 7.49
C SER A 522 -13.18 20.11 6.40
N PRO A 523 -13.11 19.76 5.11
CA PRO A 523 -13.52 20.68 4.07
C PRO A 523 -14.99 21.08 4.28
N PRO A 524 -15.37 22.32 3.93
CA PRO A 524 -16.76 22.79 4.02
C PRO A 524 -17.71 21.85 3.27
N ALA A 525 -18.99 21.91 3.61
CA ALA A 525 -20.04 21.21 2.89
C ALA A 525 -19.94 21.52 1.37
N ARG A 526 -20.22 20.52 0.55
CA ARG A 526 -20.09 20.60 -0.91
C ARG A 526 -20.93 21.73 -1.49
N ASN A 527 -20.44 22.31 -2.58
CA ASN A 527 -21.14 23.33 -3.37
C ASN A 527 -21.57 24.53 -2.53
N THR A 528 -20.80 24.89 -1.51
CA THR A 528 -21.08 26.05 -0.66
C THR A 528 -20.08 27.18 -0.95
N ASP A 529 -20.50 28.40 -0.66
CA ASP A 529 -19.60 29.57 -0.69
C ASP A 529 -18.39 29.40 0.22
N ALA A 530 -18.56 28.67 1.33
CA ALA A 530 -17.47 28.33 2.25
C ALA A 530 -16.42 27.43 1.59
N GLU A 531 -16.85 26.41 0.83
CA GLU A 531 -15.92 25.56 0.06
C GLU A 531 -15.17 26.39 -0.99
N ARG A 532 -15.89 27.30 -1.67
CA ARG A 532 -15.27 28.14 -2.68
C ARG A 532 -14.24 29.09 -2.07
N ARG A 533 -14.55 29.75 -0.95
CA ARG A 533 -13.59 30.60 -0.23
C ARG A 533 -12.36 29.83 0.19
N TRP A 534 -12.55 28.60 0.66
CA TRP A 534 -11.46 27.69 1.02
C TRP A 534 -10.58 27.35 -0.20
N GLN A 535 -11.18 26.92 -1.32
CA GLN A 535 -10.46 26.62 -2.58
C GLN A 535 -9.71 27.85 -3.11
N ARG A 536 -10.32 29.03 -3.06
CA ARG A 536 -9.71 30.32 -3.44
C ARG A 536 -8.44 30.58 -2.66
N ARG A 537 -8.49 30.43 -1.33
CA ARG A 537 -7.35 30.69 -0.43
C ARG A 537 -6.18 29.76 -0.72
N PHE A 538 -6.45 28.54 -1.06
CA PHE A 538 -5.44 27.55 -1.47
C PHE A 538 -5.05 27.64 -2.96
N GLY A 539 -5.60 28.62 -3.68
CA GLY A 539 -5.23 28.94 -5.06
C GLY A 539 -5.59 27.88 -6.07
N VAL A 540 -6.73 27.26 -5.90
CA VAL A 540 -7.30 26.34 -6.91
C VAL A 540 -7.76 27.17 -8.10
N THR A 541 -7.19 26.91 -9.27
CA THR A 541 -7.46 27.67 -10.51
C THR A 541 -8.50 27.03 -11.41
N HIS A 542 -8.63 25.71 -11.38
CA HIS A 542 -9.57 24.97 -12.21
C HIS A 542 -10.25 23.85 -11.40
N GLY A 543 -11.43 23.45 -11.84
CA GLY A 543 -12.16 22.32 -11.31
C GLY A 543 -12.65 21.39 -12.42
N VAL A 544 -12.59 20.07 -12.15
CA VAL A 544 -13.21 19.04 -12.98
C VAL A 544 -14.39 18.47 -12.21
N TRP A 545 -15.60 18.65 -12.72
CA TRP A 545 -16.86 18.31 -12.06
C TRP A 545 -17.63 17.29 -12.87
N CYS A 546 -18.41 16.44 -12.23
CA CYS A 546 -19.35 15.58 -12.92
C CYS A 546 -20.78 16.18 -12.89
N SER A 547 -21.65 15.72 -13.77
CA SER A 547 -23.03 16.22 -13.89
C SER A 547 -23.89 16.07 -12.63
N ARG A 548 -23.48 15.20 -11.70
CA ARG A 548 -24.13 15.00 -10.40
C ARG A 548 -23.71 16.05 -9.36
N ASP A 549 -22.66 16.79 -9.65
CA ASP A 549 -22.24 17.91 -8.80
C ASP A 549 -23.05 19.12 -9.26
N GLU A 550 -24.03 19.57 -8.46
CA GLU A 550 -24.70 20.85 -8.72
C GLU A 550 -23.65 21.93 -8.54
N VAL A 551 -23.23 22.52 -9.65
CA VAL A 551 -22.39 23.73 -9.63
C VAL A 551 -23.34 24.85 -9.20
N GLY A 552 -23.33 25.19 -7.90
CA GLY A 552 -24.13 26.29 -7.39
C GLY A 552 -23.84 27.58 -8.15
N ASN A 553 -24.75 28.52 -8.13
CA ASN A 553 -24.70 29.83 -8.84
C ASN A 553 -23.55 30.70 -8.24
N LEU A 554 -22.30 30.33 -8.48
CA LEU A 554 -21.15 31.05 -8.00
C LEU A 554 -20.67 32.02 -9.10
N ASN A 555 -20.83 33.30 -8.88
CA ASN A 555 -20.44 34.40 -9.80
C ASN A 555 -18.94 34.45 -10.14
N THR A 556 -18.17 33.48 -9.68
CA THR A 556 -16.69 33.39 -9.83
C THR A 556 -16.22 32.19 -10.63
N ILE A 557 -17.16 31.51 -11.33
CA ILE A 557 -16.89 30.32 -12.11
C ILE A 557 -17.16 30.60 -13.58
N ASP A 558 -16.16 30.43 -14.42
CA ASP A 558 -16.32 30.33 -15.86
C ASP A 558 -16.38 28.86 -16.26
N GLU A 559 -17.47 28.41 -16.82
CA GLU A 559 -17.58 27.08 -17.42
C GLU A 559 -16.84 27.08 -18.75
N ILE A 560 -15.87 26.16 -18.90
CA ILE A 560 -15.13 25.98 -20.13
C ILE A 560 -15.79 24.84 -20.89
N ASP A 561 -16.34 25.14 -22.07
CA ASP A 561 -16.86 24.14 -22.98
C ASP A 561 -15.69 23.31 -23.55
N ASP A 562 -15.55 22.08 -23.07
CA ASP A 562 -14.51 21.15 -23.48
C ASP A 562 -15.11 19.75 -23.75
N PRO A 563 -15.73 19.56 -24.93
CA PRO A 563 -16.36 18.28 -25.28
C PRO A 563 -15.34 17.11 -25.33
N ALA A 564 -14.06 17.40 -25.60
CA ALA A 564 -13.01 16.38 -25.56
C ALA A 564 -12.67 15.93 -24.15
N LEU A 565 -12.98 16.72 -23.12
CA LEU A 565 -12.75 16.33 -21.74
C LEU A 565 -13.64 15.15 -21.34
N ASP A 566 -14.91 15.18 -21.71
CA ASP A 566 -15.86 14.10 -21.37
C ASP A 566 -15.42 12.78 -22.03
N GLU A 567 -14.99 12.80 -23.26
CA GLU A 567 -14.45 11.64 -23.96
C GLU A 567 -13.19 11.10 -23.25
N VAL A 568 -12.25 11.99 -22.93
CA VAL A 568 -11.00 11.62 -22.25
C VAL A 568 -11.26 11.09 -20.85
N MET A 569 -12.13 11.73 -20.06
CA MET A 569 -12.49 11.25 -18.72
C MET A 569 -13.20 9.89 -18.78
N SER A 570 -14.07 9.70 -19.77
CA SER A 570 -14.76 8.43 -20.01
C SER A 570 -13.83 7.32 -20.50
N SER A 571 -12.68 7.66 -21.05
CA SER A 571 -11.65 6.68 -21.46
C SER A 571 -10.87 6.09 -20.26
N VAL A 572 -10.92 6.72 -19.09
CA VAL A 572 -10.28 6.21 -17.87
C VAL A 572 -11.18 5.15 -17.25
N PRO A 573 -10.72 3.89 -17.12
CA PRO A 573 -11.57 2.76 -16.75
C PRO A 573 -12.37 2.91 -15.47
N ASN A 574 -11.77 3.49 -14.44
CA ASN A 574 -12.46 3.73 -13.17
C ASN A 574 -13.52 4.81 -13.27
N LEU A 575 -13.26 5.85 -14.06
CA LEU A 575 -14.21 6.92 -14.29
C LEU A 575 -15.38 6.43 -15.16
N ALA A 576 -15.09 5.67 -16.22
CA ALA A 576 -16.08 5.00 -17.04
C ALA A 576 -16.96 4.04 -16.21
N ALA A 577 -16.35 3.23 -15.35
CA ALA A 577 -17.05 2.27 -14.50
C ALA A 577 -17.87 2.93 -13.37
N SER A 578 -17.55 4.16 -13.00
CA SER A 578 -18.27 4.89 -11.94
C SER A 578 -19.68 5.35 -12.35
N GLY A 579 -19.95 5.40 -13.66
CA GLY A 579 -21.19 5.99 -14.21
C GLY A 579 -21.34 7.49 -13.91
N LEU A 580 -20.24 8.16 -13.57
CA LEU A 580 -20.14 9.60 -13.43
C LEU A 580 -19.92 10.22 -14.81
N GLY A 581 -20.55 11.34 -15.09
CA GLY A 581 -20.49 12.07 -16.35
C GLY A 581 -21.86 12.61 -16.73
N PRO A 582 -21.97 13.50 -17.70
CA PRO A 582 -20.86 14.15 -18.40
C PRO A 582 -19.98 15.00 -17.47
N TRP A 583 -18.72 15.19 -17.89
CA TRP A 583 -17.72 15.93 -17.14
C TRP A 583 -17.64 17.38 -17.61
N LYS A 584 -17.51 18.30 -16.66
CA LYS A 584 -17.40 19.73 -16.90
C LYS A 584 -16.06 20.26 -16.40
N LEU A 585 -15.47 21.16 -17.15
CA LEU A 585 -14.30 21.93 -16.75
C LEU A 585 -14.74 23.32 -16.33
N VAL A 586 -14.29 23.78 -15.17
CA VAL A 586 -14.58 25.12 -14.68
C VAL A 586 -13.28 25.86 -14.35
N ARG A 587 -13.25 27.17 -14.61
CA ARG A 587 -12.15 28.07 -14.25
C ARG A 587 -12.58 28.95 -13.09
N TYR A 588 -11.70 29.09 -12.12
CA TYR A 588 -11.90 29.93 -10.95
C TYR A 588 -11.13 31.23 -11.12
N VAL A 589 -11.81 32.32 -11.49
CA VAL A 589 -11.18 33.60 -11.83
C VAL A 589 -10.63 34.38 -10.64
N ASP A 590 -11.01 34.01 -9.42
CA ASP A 590 -10.69 34.73 -8.19
C ASP A 590 -9.69 33.98 -7.28
N ALA A 591 -9.00 32.95 -7.80
CA ALA A 591 -8.00 32.19 -7.05
C ALA A 591 -6.91 33.12 -6.50
N PHE A 592 -6.46 32.87 -5.25
CA PHE A 592 -5.33 33.62 -4.70
C PHE A 592 -4.04 33.24 -5.41
N PRO A 593 -3.11 34.19 -5.60
CA PRO A 593 -1.85 33.91 -6.25
C PRO A 593 -1.01 32.90 -5.44
N SER A 594 -0.10 32.21 -6.12
CA SER A 594 0.77 31.19 -5.49
C SER A 594 1.67 31.76 -4.40
N VAL A 595 1.95 33.06 -4.46
CA VAL A 595 2.68 33.82 -3.44
C VAL A 595 2.03 35.18 -3.27
N ARG A 596 1.82 35.61 -2.04
CA ARG A 596 1.21 36.90 -1.73
C ARG A 596 1.85 37.54 -0.48
N VAL A 597 1.82 38.86 -0.45
CA VAL A 597 2.25 39.63 0.72
C VAL A 597 1.00 40.01 1.51
N VAL A 598 1.07 39.85 2.82
CA VAL A 598 -0.02 40.19 3.75
C VAL A 598 0.51 40.97 4.92
N SER A 599 -0.32 41.88 5.45
CA SER A 599 0.03 42.77 6.54
C SER A 599 -0.72 42.47 7.83
N ASN A 600 -1.90 41.89 7.71
CA ASN A 600 -2.78 41.70 8.85
C ASN A 600 -2.52 40.31 9.44
N VAL A 601 -2.02 40.28 10.66
CA VAL A 601 -1.94 39.02 11.44
C VAL A 601 -3.23 38.87 12.21
N ARG A 602 -3.85 37.72 12.04
CA ARG A 602 -5.07 37.31 12.75
C ARG A 602 -4.77 36.06 13.56
N GLU A 603 -5.40 35.97 14.72
CA GLU A 603 -5.20 34.89 15.67
C GLU A 603 -6.49 34.09 15.84
N ALA A 604 -6.37 32.77 15.92
CA ALA A 604 -7.45 31.88 16.25
C ALA A 604 -7.07 31.03 17.47
N ALA A 605 -7.97 30.93 18.44
CA ALA A 605 -7.72 30.24 19.70
C ALA A 605 -7.55 28.72 19.51
N ASN A 606 -8.20 28.16 18.49
CA ASN A 606 -8.16 26.73 18.17
C ASN A 606 -8.52 26.49 16.70
N TRP A 607 -8.38 25.24 16.29
CA TRP A 607 -8.66 24.80 14.91
C TRP A 607 -10.10 25.07 14.46
N GLY A 608 -11.10 24.88 15.31
CA GLY A 608 -12.51 25.14 14.95
C GLY A 608 -12.76 26.60 14.63
N ARG A 609 -12.16 27.51 15.42
CA ARG A 609 -12.24 28.96 15.15
C ARG A 609 -11.49 29.32 13.88
N LEU A 610 -10.26 28.81 13.71
CA LEU A 610 -9.46 29.05 12.51
C LEU A 610 -10.23 28.61 11.25
N TYR A 611 -10.79 27.42 11.27
CA TYR A 611 -11.59 26.89 10.16
C TYR A 611 -12.80 27.78 9.84
N SER A 612 -13.56 28.17 10.86
CA SER A 612 -14.69 29.09 10.68
C SER A 612 -14.25 30.39 10.01
N GLU A 613 -13.16 31.00 10.46
CA GLU A 613 -12.65 32.24 9.88
C GLU A 613 -12.16 32.07 8.43
N LEU A 614 -11.42 31.00 8.13
CA LEU A 614 -10.97 30.71 6.76
C LEU A 614 -12.13 30.45 5.79
N SER A 615 -13.23 29.89 6.30
CA SER A 615 -14.44 29.60 5.51
C SER A 615 -15.33 30.83 5.27
N HIS A 616 -15.16 31.90 6.07
CA HIS A 616 -15.99 33.13 5.97
C HIS A 616 -15.20 34.34 5.50
N SER A 617 -13.87 34.35 5.62
CA SER A 617 -13.04 35.49 5.24
C SER A 617 -12.68 35.49 3.75
N ASP A 618 -13.00 36.59 3.08
CA ASP A 618 -12.59 36.85 1.70
C ASP A 618 -11.31 37.71 1.61
N SER A 619 -10.74 38.10 2.74
CA SER A 619 -9.58 38.98 2.79
C SER A 619 -8.31 38.32 2.24
N ARG A 620 -7.71 38.92 1.21
CA ARG A 620 -6.40 38.55 0.67
C ARG A 620 -5.24 39.06 1.52
N GLU A 621 -5.52 40.00 2.41
CA GLU A 621 -4.51 40.73 3.23
C GLU A 621 -4.33 40.09 4.59
N ASP A 622 -5.15 39.12 4.98
CA ASP A 622 -5.08 38.46 6.28
C ASP A 622 -4.25 37.16 6.22
N ALA A 623 -3.40 36.99 7.25
CA ALA A 623 -2.72 35.75 7.57
C ALA A 623 -3.18 35.26 8.94
N TRP A 624 -3.71 34.04 9.00
CA TRP A 624 -4.27 33.44 10.21
C TRP A 624 -3.28 32.49 10.87
N PHE A 625 -3.11 32.62 12.16
CA PHE A 625 -2.26 31.79 13.00
C PHE A 625 -3.09 31.17 14.14
N LEU A 626 -2.73 29.95 14.53
CA LEU A 626 -3.15 29.46 15.84
C LEU A 626 -2.33 30.12 16.94
N VAL A 627 -2.95 30.41 18.08
CA VAL A 627 -2.27 30.99 19.25
C VAL A 627 -1.11 30.10 19.70
N GLU A 628 -1.26 28.77 19.63
CA GLU A 628 -0.21 27.80 19.94
C GLU A 628 1.02 27.86 19.01
N ASP A 629 0.88 28.37 17.79
CA ASP A 629 1.97 28.55 16.83
C ASP A 629 2.79 29.83 17.07
N ASN A 630 2.54 30.56 18.16
CA ASN A 630 3.21 31.83 18.52
C ASN A 630 3.18 32.85 17.37
N PRO A 631 2.04 33.45 17.07
CA PRO A 631 1.89 34.40 15.97
C PRO A 631 2.89 35.55 16.07
N PRO A 632 3.39 36.05 14.93
CA PRO A 632 4.34 37.17 14.95
C PRO A 632 3.61 38.48 15.32
N THR A 633 4.17 39.26 16.21
CA THR A 633 3.71 40.61 16.44
C THR A 633 4.23 41.51 15.33
N LEU A 634 3.33 42.00 14.48
CA LEU A 634 3.66 42.97 13.45
C LEU A 634 3.22 44.38 13.94
N PRO A 635 3.97 45.41 13.61
CA PRO A 635 3.49 46.78 13.84
C PRO A 635 2.24 47.04 12.98
N PRO A 636 1.43 48.05 13.36
CA PRO A 636 0.23 48.41 12.59
C PRO A 636 0.54 48.56 11.11
N PRO A 637 -0.35 48.10 10.21
CA PRO A 637 -0.09 48.12 8.77
C PRO A 637 -0.02 49.54 8.24
N VAL A 638 0.97 49.80 7.40
CA VAL A 638 1.09 51.04 6.61
C VAL A 638 0.30 50.87 5.34
N ALA A 639 -0.31 51.93 4.83
CA ALA A 639 -1.32 51.90 3.75
C ALA A 639 -0.91 51.21 2.43
N THR A 640 0.39 50.98 2.20
CA THR A 640 0.89 50.28 1.02
C THR A 640 1.97 49.29 1.45
N ILE A 641 1.70 47.99 1.40
CA ILE A 641 2.50 47.03 2.14
C ILE A 641 3.51 46.33 1.25
N GLY A 642 3.22 46.12 0.00
CA GLY A 642 4.16 45.48 -0.94
C GLY A 642 3.53 44.52 -1.93
N HIS A 643 4.34 44.12 -2.89
CA HIS A 643 3.93 43.17 -3.92
C HIS A 643 5.08 42.24 -4.28
N VAL A 644 4.74 41.06 -4.81
CA VAL A 644 5.70 40.09 -5.32
C VAL A 644 6.09 40.49 -6.74
N LYS A 645 7.36 40.85 -6.95
CA LYS A 645 7.90 41.17 -8.28
C LYS A 645 8.11 39.94 -9.14
N SER A 646 8.62 38.87 -8.54
CA SER A 646 8.85 37.59 -9.23
C SER A 646 8.80 36.41 -8.27
N TRP A 647 8.45 35.25 -8.78
CA TRP A 647 8.45 33.97 -8.10
C TRP A 647 8.78 32.85 -9.09
N ASP A 648 9.82 32.07 -8.81
CA ASP A 648 10.28 30.95 -9.65
C ASP A 648 9.99 29.56 -9.06
N GLY A 649 9.14 29.49 -8.01
CA GLY A 649 8.87 28.25 -7.26
C GLY A 649 9.83 28.04 -6.09
N ARG A 650 10.94 28.78 -5.98
CA ARG A 650 11.92 28.66 -4.91
C ARG A 650 12.33 30.01 -4.34
N THR A 651 12.44 31.02 -5.18
CA THR A 651 12.89 32.36 -4.80
C THR A 651 11.82 33.37 -5.15
N ALA A 652 11.41 34.16 -4.16
CA ALA A 652 10.54 35.34 -4.34
C ALA A 652 11.37 36.60 -4.25
N VAL A 653 11.12 37.56 -5.15
CA VAL A 653 11.57 38.94 -5.01
C VAL A 653 10.37 39.77 -4.63
N VAL A 654 10.46 40.37 -3.43
CA VAL A 654 9.35 41.09 -2.79
C VAL A 654 9.74 42.52 -2.54
N GLU A 655 8.95 43.46 -3.03
CA GLU A 655 9.04 44.86 -2.65
C GLU A 655 8.05 45.16 -1.53
N HIS A 656 8.51 45.70 -0.43
CA HIS A 656 7.66 45.95 0.75
C HIS A 656 8.07 47.21 1.52
N ASN A 657 7.06 47.86 2.09
CA ASN A 657 7.20 49.05 2.91
C ASN A 657 6.76 48.76 4.36
N GLY A 658 7.67 48.20 5.15
CA GLY A 658 7.37 47.81 6.53
C GLY A 658 7.33 46.32 6.77
N SER A 659 6.85 45.92 7.94
CA SER A 659 6.75 44.52 8.33
C SER A 659 5.54 43.83 7.70
N CYS A 660 5.77 42.70 7.09
CA CYS A 660 4.73 41.92 6.41
C CYS A 660 5.05 40.41 6.45
N ILE A 661 4.13 39.60 5.99
CA ILE A 661 4.30 38.16 5.83
C ILE A 661 4.20 37.82 4.36
N LEU A 662 5.23 37.16 3.84
CA LEU A 662 5.16 36.48 2.54
C LEU A 662 4.51 35.13 2.76
N VAL A 663 3.28 34.94 2.26
CA VAL A 663 2.55 33.67 2.31
C VAL A 663 2.74 32.95 0.99
N MET A 664 3.20 31.70 1.07
CA MET A 664 3.43 30.83 -0.07
C MET A 664 2.42 29.67 -0.06
N ARG A 665 1.82 29.41 -1.21
CA ARG A 665 0.91 28.29 -1.46
C ARG A 665 1.68 26.97 -1.51
N ARG A 666 2.19 26.58 -0.37
CA ARG A 666 2.92 25.32 -0.17
C ARG A 666 2.62 24.79 1.22
N THR A 667 2.43 23.49 1.36
CA THR A 667 2.22 22.87 2.66
C THR A 667 3.36 23.16 3.61
N TYR A 668 3.00 23.64 4.81
CA TYR A 668 3.95 23.74 5.91
C TYR A 668 4.36 22.34 6.38
N TYR A 669 5.67 22.14 6.52
CA TYR A 669 6.24 20.92 7.07
C TYR A 669 7.56 21.23 7.75
N PRO A 670 7.94 20.51 8.86
CA PRO A 670 9.25 20.68 9.49
C PRO A 670 10.39 20.49 8.49
N GLY A 671 11.47 21.26 8.67
CA GLY A 671 12.63 21.21 7.76
C GLY A 671 12.62 22.27 6.66
N TRP A 672 11.51 22.99 6.43
CA TRP A 672 11.52 24.14 5.54
C TRP A 672 12.21 25.33 6.19
N LYS A 673 13.14 25.94 5.46
CA LYS A 673 13.89 27.13 5.85
C LYS A 673 13.80 28.21 4.79
N ALA A 674 13.70 29.44 5.23
CA ALA A 674 13.78 30.62 4.37
C ALA A 674 15.08 31.38 4.64
N ARG A 675 15.74 31.83 3.57
CA ARG A 675 16.85 32.77 3.62
C ARG A 675 16.37 34.07 3.01
N ILE A 676 16.49 35.17 3.76
CA ILE A 676 16.16 36.51 3.29
C ILE A 676 17.49 37.16 2.91
N ASP A 677 17.62 37.57 1.66
CA ASP A 677 18.87 38.08 1.07
C ASP A 677 20.04 37.11 1.35
N ASP A 678 21.15 37.62 1.88
CA ASP A 678 22.31 36.82 2.29
C ASP A 678 22.31 36.44 3.77
N GLY A 679 21.19 36.63 4.47
CA GLY A 679 21.03 36.35 5.90
C GLY A 679 21.06 34.85 6.23
N ALA A 680 21.13 34.50 7.50
CA ALA A 680 21.08 33.12 7.98
C ALA A 680 19.72 32.47 7.70
N PRO A 681 19.67 31.16 7.34
CA PRO A 681 18.43 30.45 7.14
C PRO A 681 17.60 30.42 8.43
N ARG A 682 16.31 30.72 8.34
CA ARG A 682 15.34 30.67 9.43
C ARG A 682 14.20 29.70 9.11
N PRO A 683 13.59 29.03 10.10
CA PRO A 683 12.41 28.20 9.85
C PRO A 683 11.27 29.04 9.27
N VAL A 684 10.54 28.46 8.30
CA VAL A 684 9.26 29.05 7.86
C VAL A 684 8.20 28.87 8.93
N ARG A 685 7.18 29.73 8.92
CA ARG A 685 6.04 29.65 9.84
C ARG A 685 4.84 28.98 9.21
N LYS A 686 4.00 28.39 10.04
CA LYS A 686 2.71 27.83 9.65
C LYS A 686 1.67 28.93 9.64
N VAL A 687 0.99 29.10 8.51
CA VAL A 687 -0.01 30.15 8.27
C VAL A 687 -1.27 29.52 7.64
N ASP A 688 -2.42 30.14 7.85
CA ASP A 688 -3.70 29.70 7.26
C ASP A 688 -3.97 28.20 7.47
N GLY A 689 -3.58 27.68 8.63
CA GLY A 689 -3.79 26.27 8.99
C GLY A 689 -2.83 25.27 8.36
N GLY A 690 -2.02 25.64 7.36
CA GLY A 690 -1.12 24.68 6.72
C GLY A 690 -0.25 25.23 5.59
N LEU A 691 -0.31 26.52 5.32
CA LEU A 691 0.58 27.19 4.34
C LEU A 691 1.90 27.66 4.99
N GLN A 692 2.86 27.99 4.13
CA GLN A 692 4.14 28.54 4.57
C GLN A 692 4.11 30.06 4.63
N GLY A 693 4.67 30.63 5.70
CA GLY A 693 4.82 32.07 5.89
C GLY A 693 6.25 32.46 6.23
N VAL A 694 6.71 33.59 5.72
CA VAL A 694 8.01 34.18 6.02
C VAL A 694 7.80 35.63 6.42
N CYS A 695 8.23 36.00 7.65
CA CYS A 695 8.15 37.38 8.15
C CYS A 695 9.27 38.20 7.51
N LEU A 696 8.89 39.35 6.94
CA LEU A 696 9.78 40.36 6.41
C LEU A 696 9.66 41.60 7.27
N SER A 697 10.75 42.37 7.39
CA SER A 697 10.79 43.61 8.19
C SER A 697 11.62 44.68 7.48
N GLY A 698 11.31 45.96 7.76
CA GLY A 698 11.92 47.08 7.10
C GLY A 698 11.27 47.43 5.75
N ALA A 699 11.72 48.50 5.11
CA ALA A 699 11.25 48.93 3.80
C ALA A 699 12.37 48.65 2.77
N SER A 700 12.18 47.67 1.90
CA SER A 700 13.21 47.27 0.93
C SER A 700 12.68 46.33 -0.14
N ILE A 701 13.55 45.97 -1.07
CA ILE A 701 13.37 44.83 -1.93
C ILE A 701 14.10 43.65 -1.31
N SER A 702 13.37 42.64 -0.90
CA SER A 702 13.92 41.43 -0.27
C SER A 702 13.86 40.24 -1.24
N ARG A 703 14.95 39.48 -1.29
CA ARG A 703 15.01 38.17 -1.98
C ARG A 703 14.83 37.07 -0.96
N VAL A 704 13.74 36.33 -1.04
CA VAL A 704 13.42 35.24 -0.13
C VAL A 704 13.58 33.92 -0.85
N THR A 705 14.59 33.14 -0.46
CA THR A 705 14.83 31.80 -1.02
C THR A 705 14.43 30.75 0.01
N VAL A 706 13.57 29.80 -0.39
CA VAL A 706 13.12 28.71 0.47
C VAL A 706 13.74 27.38 0.06
N THR A 707 14.16 26.60 1.07
CA THR A 707 14.77 25.29 0.89
C THR A 707 14.22 24.30 1.88
N TYR A 708 14.06 23.05 1.43
CA TYR A 708 13.65 21.94 2.28
C TYR A 708 14.86 21.08 2.65
N GLU A 709 15.06 20.87 3.93
CA GLU A 709 16.09 19.99 4.49
C GLU A 709 15.43 19.12 5.55
N PRO A 710 15.27 17.80 5.33
CA PRO A 710 14.74 16.90 6.36
C PRO A 710 15.53 17.00 7.67
N THR A 711 14.83 17.03 8.82
CA THR A 711 15.43 17.34 10.12
C THR A 711 16.53 16.38 10.54
N ASP A 712 16.34 15.07 10.33
CA ASP A 712 17.28 14.03 10.77
C ASP A 712 18.10 13.40 9.59
N LEU A 713 18.17 14.06 8.44
CA LEU A 713 18.76 13.48 7.22
C LEU A 713 20.18 12.97 7.45
N ARG A 714 21.09 13.80 7.99
CA ARG A 714 22.51 13.42 8.17
C ARG A 714 22.68 12.22 9.09
N ARG A 715 21.99 12.23 10.23
CA ARG A 715 22.02 11.14 11.20
C ARG A 715 21.43 9.86 10.61
N GLY A 716 20.30 9.97 9.92
CA GLY A 716 19.66 8.83 9.25
C GLY A 716 20.55 8.19 8.19
N VAL A 717 21.16 8.99 7.33
CA VAL A 717 22.11 8.54 6.30
C VAL A 717 23.31 7.84 6.94
N THR A 718 23.93 8.43 7.98
CA THR A 718 25.10 7.85 8.64
C THR A 718 24.79 6.47 9.24
N ILE A 719 23.71 6.35 10.01
CA ILE A 719 23.33 5.08 10.64
C ILE A 719 23.05 4.02 9.56
N SER A 720 22.26 4.37 8.53
CA SER A 720 21.90 3.43 7.47
C SER A 720 23.11 2.96 6.66
N LEU A 721 24.02 3.87 6.29
CA LEU A 721 25.21 3.51 5.52
C LEU A 721 26.18 2.65 6.32
N VAL A 722 26.45 2.96 7.59
CA VAL A 722 27.32 2.16 8.45
C VAL A 722 26.76 0.74 8.60
N ALA A 723 25.47 0.63 8.92
CA ALA A 723 24.82 -0.67 9.09
C ALA A 723 24.83 -1.50 7.78
N LEU A 724 24.57 -0.87 6.64
CA LEU A 724 24.60 -1.51 5.32
C LEU A 724 26.01 -1.97 4.94
N THR A 725 27.02 -1.10 5.14
CA THR A 725 28.42 -1.44 4.84
C THR A 725 28.89 -2.65 5.64
N ILE A 726 28.56 -2.73 6.93
CA ILE A 726 28.89 -3.90 7.76
C ILE A 726 28.20 -5.16 7.20
N ALA A 727 26.92 -5.09 6.82
CA ALA A 727 26.21 -6.24 6.27
C ALA A 727 26.84 -6.75 4.96
N LEU A 728 27.17 -5.85 4.04
CA LEU A 728 27.81 -6.17 2.78
C LEU A 728 29.21 -6.74 2.98
N ALA A 729 30.01 -6.16 3.88
CA ALA A 729 31.34 -6.67 4.22
C ALA A 729 31.29 -8.12 4.71
N VAL A 730 30.34 -8.45 5.60
CA VAL A 730 30.14 -9.82 6.08
C VAL A 730 29.83 -10.79 4.94
N LEU A 731 28.95 -10.39 4.01
CA LEU A 731 28.60 -11.25 2.86
C LEU A 731 29.77 -11.45 1.91
N VAL A 732 30.53 -10.39 1.61
CA VAL A 732 31.72 -10.46 0.74
C VAL A 732 32.80 -11.37 1.37
N LEU A 733 33.11 -11.18 2.65
CA LEU A 733 34.09 -12.00 3.36
C LEU A 733 33.69 -13.48 3.41
N ALA A 734 32.40 -13.75 3.61
CA ALA A 734 31.90 -15.13 3.57
C ALA A 734 32.00 -15.74 2.17
N GLY A 735 31.73 -14.96 1.13
CA GLY A 735 31.87 -15.36 -0.28
C GLY A 735 33.34 -15.68 -0.64
N LEU A 736 34.26 -14.82 -0.24
CA LEU A 736 35.71 -15.03 -0.47
C LEU A 736 36.21 -16.29 0.21
N ARG A 737 35.83 -16.53 1.48
CA ARG A 737 36.18 -17.78 2.19
C ARG A 737 35.63 -19.03 1.51
N ALA A 738 34.38 -18.97 1.01
CA ALA A 738 33.76 -20.08 0.30
C ALA A 738 34.47 -20.37 -1.04
N TRP A 739 34.96 -19.33 -1.72
CA TRP A 739 35.74 -19.46 -2.96
C TRP A 739 37.10 -20.08 -2.70
N GLN A 740 37.83 -19.60 -1.69
CA GLN A 740 39.14 -20.16 -1.28
C GLN A 740 39.06 -21.65 -0.91
N CYS A 741 37.98 -22.06 -0.21
CA CYS A 741 37.77 -23.48 0.13
C CYS A 741 37.39 -24.38 -1.08
N LYS A 742 37.04 -23.81 -2.24
CA LYS A 742 36.79 -24.57 -3.48
C LYS A 742 38.00 -24.63 -4.41
N SER A 743 38.97 -23.75 -4.23
CA SER A 743 40.17 -23.65 -5.02
C SER A 743 41.36 -24.43 -4.40
N LEU A 744 41.21 -24.92 -3.21
CA LEU A 744 42.04 -25.92 -2.53
C LEU A 744 41.36 -27.30 -2.60
#